data_e4b4b18a0386cfb6526aed87a5b96f43
#
_entry.id   e4b4b18a0386cfb6526aed87a5b96f43
#
_cell.length_a   1.000
_cell.length_b   1.000
_cell.length_c   1.000
_cell.angle_alpha   90.00
_cell.angle_beta   90.00
_cell.angle_gamma   90.00
#
_symmetry.space_group_name_H-M   'P 1'
#
loop_
_entity.id
_entity.type
_entity.pdbx_description
1 polymer ?
#
loop_
_entity_poly.entity_id
_entity_poly.type
_entity_poly.pdbx_seq_one_letter_code
_entity_poly.pdbx_strand_id
1 'polypeptide(L)'
;MQRSRGRVSAALLAVLLAAVSIAASFSAALTAEAAEYTVENSGYAYEGSTRVGRFSVNGKAAFCCDHEKFTPPTGTKASASVGKSADVAKVLYYGYGGPEQWSGFADSSSALVATSLALDHYFNNGNGDGSASYSAFMDFLSTKDATRSGTSYIIYKTGRASYQRLIARTPDISVSVSVTKESVEKTFTDGNLCYSLAGAQYGIYVGSRLLTTVTTDEDGKASAEITLNKEVAGKITIRELKPSEGYVLDEKEYVCDGTSGKVSIISKEPPVKNPVSMLLYKYDSETEKKADAEDGKIYIPQKGGSLAGAVFRVDFFGIRHDEMPDDKDYSSLKPLRTWYFSSDKDGRIEFKKSFLASGYDQSELFTDPDDGESSALPLGVVVIKEVKAPEGYLVNDDVYVSAIMAEGTSAETDVYQVSEIPEQINRGDLRFCKIEEGSNHRMAGIPFMITSLQEDGSDAEDGESHILVTDENGYASTSSADNAHSCRTNANDDAWDGSSIDDDALDAAAGIWFGEGSALNDERGALPYGRYRIDELPCRNNEGYKLLKGIEIKVSRDSSLIELGTLTNSKVKLKTSVWDSELNREHVTLPRKAVTLTDRVEYQGLEKGEKYTLEGVLMDKSTGKELLVNGRKVTSTKEFTAEAENGKIDVEFTFDASAFEDCRIVVFETLVKGGLVIARHEDINDTDQTIRFLRPETGSAVSTGDRIPAAMLPALTLMTVSAVIAVAVLYRRKHTQM
;
A
#
# COMPACT_ATOMS: atom_id res chain seq x y z
N MET A 1 -27.56 -6.72 -48.01
CA MET A 1 -27.20 -8.01 -48.59
C MET A 1 -26.50 -7.81 -49.94
N GLN A 2 -25.21 -7.47 -49.94
CA GLN A 2 -24.32 -7.45 -51.14
C GLN A 2 -22.94 -6.95 -50.71
N ARG A 3 -22.12 -7.79 -50.04
CA ARG A 3 -20.67 -7.56 -49.81
C ARG A 3 -19.92 -8.79 -49.30
N SER A 4 -20.35 -10.00 -49.62
CA SER A 4 -19.62 -11.21 -49.21
C SER A 4 -19.22 -12.19 -50.31
N ARG A 5 -19.32 -11.81 -51.60
CA ARG A 5 -18.93 -12.71 -52.73
C ARG A 5 -17.57 -12.43 -53.35
N GLY A 6 -16.83 -11.41 -52.92
CA GLY A 6 -15.54 -11.03 -53.56
C GLY A 6 -14.28 -11.61 -52.87
N ARG A 7 -14.36 -12.17 -51.66
CA ARG A 7 -13.17 -12.65 -50.92
C ARG A 7 -12.86 -14.16 -51.04
N VAL A 8 -13.84 -14.94 -51.49
CA VAL A 8 -13.63 -16.41 -51.64
C VAL A 8 -12.95 -16.73 -52.97
N SER A 9 -13.13 -15.90 -54.00
CA SER A 9 -12.54 -16.14 -55.32
C SER A 9 -11.03 -15.84 -55.39
N ALA A 10 -10.51 -14.93 -54.56
CA ALA A 10 -9.08 -14.59 -54.57
C ALA A 10 -8.23 -15.63 -53.83
N ALA A 11 -8.77 -16.25 -52.74
CA ALA A 11 -8.08 -17.30 -52.03
C ALA A 11 -7.98 -18.63 -52.81
N LEU A 12 -9.02 -18.99 -53.56
CA LEU A 12 -8.98 -20.16 -54.45
C LEU A 12 -8.03 -19.98 -55.62
N LEU A 13 -7.90 -18.79 -56.18
CA LEU A 13 -6.97 -18.51 -57.27
C LEU A 13 -5.50 -18.54 -56.79
N ALA A 14 -5.23 -18.09 -55.56
CA ALA A 14 -3.89 -18.16 -54.95
C ALA A 14 -3.46 -19.59 -54.65
N VAL A 15 -4.36 -20.47 -54.20
CA VAL A 15 -4.09 -21.86 -53.94
C VAL A 15 -3.88 -22.68 -55.24
N LEU A 16 -4.63 -22.33 -56.31
CA LEU A 16 -4.43 -22.95 -57.62
C LEU A 16 -3.10 -22.50 -58.28
N LEU A 17 -2.70 -21.25 -58.14
CA LEU A 17 -1.41 -20.76 -58.63
C LEU A 17 -0.22 -21.36 -57.86
N ALA A 18 -0.35 -21.61 -56.56
CA ALA A 18 0.66 -22.28 -55.75
C ALA A 18 0.78 -23.78 -56.11
N ALA A 19 -0.32 -24.45 -56.40
CA ALA A 19 -0.32 -25.85 -56.84
C ALA A 19 0.27 -26.05 -58.24
N VAL A 20 0.05 -25.10 -59.16
CA VAL A 20 0.67 -25.15 -60.49
C VAL A 20 2.16 -24.81 -60.45
N SER A 21 2.61 -23.96 -59.52
CA SER A 21 4.04 -23.64 -59.33
C SER A 21 4.80 -24.85 -58.72
N ILE A 22 4.17 -25.65 -57.86
CA ILE A 22 4.75 -26.82 -57.25
C ILE A 22 4.79 -27.96 -58.30
N ALA A 23 3.81 -28.10 -59.17
CA ALA A 23 3.80 -29.11 -60.24
C ALA A 23 4.82 -28.79 -61.34
N ALA A 24 5.07 -27.51 -61.65
CA ALA A 24 6.08 -27.07 -62.59
C ALA A 24 7.52 -27.25 -62.08
N SER A 25 7.71 -27.23 -60.73
CA SER A 25 9.01 -27.45 -60.09
C SER A 25 9.36 -28.95 -60.05
N PHE A 26 8.37 -29.85 -60.10
CA PHE A 26 8.61 -31.31 -60.12
C PHE A 26 8.90 -31.88 -61.50
N SER A 27 8.56 -31.20 -62.59
CA SER A 27 8.84 -31.65 -63.95
C SER A 27 10.18 -31.16 -64.53
N ALA A 28 10.85 -30.21 -63.85
CA ALA A 28 12.18 -29.71 -64.24
C ALA A 28 13.36 -30.51 -63.60
N ALA A 29 13.05 -31.53 -62.79
CA ALA A 29 14.07 -32.31 -62.06
C ALA A 29 14.41 -33.66 -62.72
N LEU A 30 14.09 -33.89 -63.98
CA LEU A 30 14.29 -35.19 -64.60
C LEU A 30 14.99 -35.06 -65.98
N THR A 31 16.05 -34.26 -66.09
CA THR A 31 17.17 -34.44 -67.03
C THR A 31 18.45 -33.91 -66.40
N ALA A 32 18.87 -34.52 -65.28
CA ALA A 32 20.28 -34.44 -64.91
C ALA A 32 21.01 -35.33 -65.89
N GLU A 33 21.75 -34.75 -66.80
CA GLU A 33 22.82 -35.45 -67.52
C GLU A 33 23.60 -36.23 -66.44
N ALA A 34 23.75 -37.58 -66.67
CA ALA A 34 24.50 -38.40 -65.78
C ALA A 34 25.95 -37.90 -65.77
N ALA A 35 26.34 -37.21 -64.68
CA ALA A 35 27.69 -36.66 -64.57
C ALA A 35 28.69 -37.78 -64.83
N GLU A 36 29.48 -37.59 -65.84
CA GLU A 36 30.49 -38.57 -66.28
C GLU A 36 31.71 -38.47 -65.35
N TYR A 37 31.93 -39.49 -64.53
CA TYR A 37 33.05 -39.53 -63.61
C TYR A 37 34.27 -40.19 -64.29
N THR A 38 35.44 -39.57 -64.17
CA THR A 38 36.66 -40.07 -64.73
C THR A 38 37.58 -40.53 -63.60
N VAL A 39 38.05 -41.80 -63.74
CA VAL A 39 39.00 -42.40 -62.80
C VAL A 39 40.40 -41.97 -63.17
N GLU A 40 41.22 -41.60 -62.19
CA GLU A 40 42.62 -41.40 -62.29
C GLU A 40 43.36 -42.37 -61.37
N ASN A 41 44.39 -42.99 -61.87
CA ASN A 41 45.26 -43.88 -61.12
C ASN A 41 46.69 -43.36 -61.16
N SER A 42 47.20 -42.92 -59.99
CA SER A 42 48.54 -42.35 -59.81
C SER A 42 49.58 -43.33 -59.28
N GLY A 43 49.33 -44.67 -59.47
CA GLY A 43 50.27 -45.70 -59.04
C GLY A 43 49.74 -46.50 -57.85
N TYR A 44 50.65 -47.00 -57.02
CA TYR A 44 50.34 -47.91 -55.93
C TYR A 44 50.94 -47.44 -54.60
N ALA A 45 50.32 -47.88 -53.54
CA ALA A 45 50.83 -47.77 -52.17
C ALA A 45 51.16 -49.21 -51.71
N TYR A 46 52.17 -49.37 -50.88
CA TYR A 46 52.66 -50.64 -50.39
C TYR A 46 52.81 -50.66 -48.88
N GLU A 47 52.47 -51.82 -48.31
CA GLU A 47 52.81 -52.15 -46.94
C GLU A 47 53.21 -53.68 -46.95
N GLY A 48 54.48 -53.96 -46.74
CA GLY A 48 55.00 -55.34 -46.93
C GLY A 48 54.78 -55.83 -48.36
N SER A 49 54.15 -56.98 -48.52
CA SER A 49 53.76 -57.57 -49.81
C SER A 49 52.44 -57.05 -50.36
N THR A 50 51.65 -56.35 -49.56
CA THR A 50 50.30 -55.89 -49.95
C THR A 50 50.45 -54.58 -50.70
N ARG A 51 49.72 -54.47 -51.85
CA ARG A 51 49.67 -53.25 -52.67
C ARG A 51 48.21 -52.86 -52.95
N VAL A 52 47.92 -51.58 -52.91
CA VAL A 52 46.62 -50.99 -53.27
C VAL A 52 46.82 -49.86 -54.28
N GLY A 53 45.85 -49.62 -55.15
CA GLY A 53 45.90 -48.52 -56.13
C GLY A 53 45.65 -47.18 -55.49
N ARG A 54 46.38 -46.12 -55.96
CA ARG A 54 46.16 -44.74 -55.60
C ARG A 54 45.16 -44.14 -56.58
N PHE A 55 43.90 -44.06 -56.19
CA PHE A 55 42.85 -43.58 -57.08
C PHE A 55 42.31 -42.21 -56.68
N SER A 56 41.94 -41.41 -57.67
CA SER A 56 41.06 -40.31 -57.56
C SER A 56 39.95 -40.36 -58.57
N VAL A 57 38.79 -39.80 -58.28
CA VAL A 57 37.69 -39.65 -59.20
C VAL A 57 37.30 -38.16 -59.24
N ASN A 58 37.45 -37.53 -60.38
CA ASN A 58 37.30 -36.06 -60.52
C ASN A 58 38.10 -35.28 -59.44
N GLY A 59 39.35 -35.68 -59.20
CA GLY A 59 40.28 -35.06 -58.29
C GLY A 59 40.05 -35.37 -56.78
N LYS A 60 39.06 -36.20 -56.44
CA LYS A 60 38.78 -36.62 -55.03
C LYS A 60 39.29 -38.04 -54.79
N ALA A 61 39.92 -38.27 -53.66
CA ALA A 61 40.40 -39.59 -53.27
C ALA A 61 39.30 -40.64 -53.34
N ALA A 62 39.63 -41.79 -53.93
CA ALA A 62 38.75 -42.94 -54.04
C ALA A 62 39.54 -44.24 -53.72
N PHE A 63 38.91 -45.23 -53.20
CA PHE A 63 39.52 -46.43 -52.67
C PHE A 63 38.94 -47.66 -53.37
N CYS A 64 39.77 -48.60 -53.65
CA CYS A 64 39.36 -49.94 -54.15
C CYS A 64 38.56 -50.68 -53.07
N CYS A 65 37.50 -51.39 -53.45
CA CYS A 65 36.74 -52.25 -52.60
C CYS A 65 36.57 -53.64 -53.18
N ASP A 66 37.18 -53.97 -54.35
CA ASP A 66 37.14 -55.25 -55.00
C ASP A 66 38.56 -55.70 -55.35
N HIS A 67 39.33 -56.20 -54.40
CA HIS A 67 40.77 -56.51 -54.58
C HIS A 67 41.05 -57.59 -55.56
N GLU A 68 40.13 -58.50 -55.83
CA GLU A 68 40.26 -59.63 -56.78
C GLU A 68 40.10 -59.22 -58.25
N LYS A 69 39.66 -57.93 -58.51
CA LYS A 69 39.40 -57.45 -59.87
C LYS A 69 40.58 -56.61 -60.40
N PHE A 70 40.58 -56.41 -61.72
CA PHE A 70 41.63 -55.58 -62.32
C PHE A 70 41.51 -54.16 -61.99
N THR A 71 42.67 -53.53 -61.76
CA THR A 71 42.82 -52.10 -61.50
C THR A 71 42.34 -51.30 -62.72
N PRO A 72 41.40 -50.34 -62.57
CA PRO A 72 40.98 -49.50 -63.69
C PRO A 72 42.12 -48.58 -64.09
N PRO A 73 42.45 -48.45 -65.42
CA PRO A 73 43.43 -47.47 -65.89
C PRO A 73 42.90 -46.05 -65.81
N THR A 74 43.83 -45.06 -65.75
CA THR A 74 43.50 -43.62 -65.85
C THR A 74 42.69 -43.35 -67.12
N GLY A 75 41.66 -42.53 -67.00
CA GLY A 75 40.71 -42.15 -68.07
C GLY A 75 39.50 -43.06 -68.12
N THR A 76 39.41 -44.13 -67.26
CA THR A 76 38.25 -45.01 -67.21
C THR A 76 37.02 -44.19 -66.80
N LYS A 77 35.95 -44.36 -67.56
CA LYS A 77 34.64 -43.69 -67.19
C LYS A 77 33.87 -44.59 -66.22
N ALA A 78 33.24 -43.91 -65.27
CA ALA A 78 32.45 -44.58 -64.23
C ALA A 78 31.10 -43.86 -64.03
N SER A 79 30.12 -44.62 -63.61
CA SER A 79 28.83 -44.07 -63.05
C SER A 79 28.89 -44.12 -61.56
N ALA A 80 28.27 -43.12 -60.89
CA ALA A 80 28.19 -43.04 -59.43
C ALA A 80 26.83 -43.50 -58.94
N SER A 81 26.83 -44.12 -57.77
CA SER A 81 25.61 -44.44 -57.01
C SER A 81 25.91 -44.23 -55.52
N VAL A 82 24.90 -43.94 -54.71
CA VAL A 82 25.04 -43.81 -53.26
C VAL A 82 24.82 -45.13 -52.59
N GLY A 83 25.81 -45.58 -51.78
CA GLY A 83 25.70 -46.70 -50.87
C GLY A 83 25.43 -46.27 -49.46
N LYS A 84 24.91 -47.18 -48.63
CA LYS A 84 24.67 -46.92 -47.20
C LYS A 84 25.23 -48.04 -46.36
N SER A 85 26.20 -47.72 -45.52
CA SER A 85 26.76 -48.52 -44.44
C SER A 85 27.50 -47.66 -43.45
N ALA A 86 27.15 -47.77 -42.18
CA ALA A 86 27.82 -47.02 -41.11
C ALA A 86 29.32 -47.36 -41.04
N ASP A 87 29.66 -48.61 -41.21
CA ASP A 87 31.06 -49.09 -41.12
C ASP A 87 31.89 -48.58 -42.29
N VAL A 88 31.39 -48.67 -43.50
CA VAL A 88 32.06 -48.11 -44.70
C VAL A 88 32.26 -46.56 -44.55
N ALA A 89 31.25 -45.86 -44.07
CA ALA A 89 31.37 -44.44 -43.83
C ALA A 89 32.40 -44.10 -42.73
N LYS A 90 32.48 -44.93 -41.66
CA LYS A 90 33.54 -44.82 -40.63
C LYS A 90 34.95 -44.98 -41.23
N VAL A 91 35.14 -46.01 -42.04
CA VAL A 91 36.42 -46.22 -42.72
C VAL A 91 36.84 -45.01 -43.51
N LEU A 92 35.94 -44.44 -44.32
CA LEU A 92 36.21 -43.25 -45.14
C LEU A 92 36.41 -41.97 -44.34
N TYR A 93 35.84 -41.91 -43.12
CA TYR A 93 35.95 -40.74 -42.27
C TYR A 93 37.26 -40.71 -41.46
N TYR A 94 37.70 -41.87 -40.94
CA TYR A 94 38.89 -42.00 -40.12
C TYR A 94 40.08 -42.56 -40.91
N GLY A 95 39.89 -43.01 -42.13
CA GLY A 95 40.93 -43.53 -43.00
C GLY A 95 41.76 -42.43 -43.70
N TYR A 96 42.57 -42.84 -44.67
CA TYR A 96 43.46 -41.94 -45.42
C TYR A 96 42.70 -40.77 -46.06
N GLY A 97 43.14 -39.53 -45.75
CA GLY A 97 42.53 -38.33 -46.27
C GLY A 97 41.13 -38.04 -45.76
N GLY A 98 40.67 -38.75 -44.75
CA GLY A 98 39.41 -38.48 -44.07
C GLY A 98 39.48 -37.28 -43.15
N PRO A 99 38.36 -36.67 -42.77
CA PRO A 99 38.29 -35.46 -41.92
C PRO A 99 38.98 -35.62 -40.55
N GLU A 100 38.86 -36.76 -39.95
CA GLU A 100 39.55 -37.12 -38.69
C GLU A 100 40.43 -38.38 -38.90
N GLN A 101 41.33 -38.29 -39.90
CA GLN A 101 42.24 -39.41 -40.18
C GLN A 101 42.90 -39.86 -38.89
N TRP A 102 42.92 -41.17 -38.68
CA TRP A 102 43.52 -41.78 -37.52
C TRP A 102 45.04 -41.48 -37.46
N SER A 103 45.51 -40.96 -36.36
CA SER A 103 46.94 -40.59 -36.17
C SER A 103 47.88 -41.75 -35.93
N GLY A 104 47.32 -42.96 -35.79
CA GLY A 104 48.14 -44.18 -35.58
C GLY A 104 48.72 -44.80 -36.86
N PHE A 105 48.45 -44.23 -38.05
CA PHE A 105 49.12 -44.68 -39.28
C PHE A 105 50.59 -44.25 -39.29
N ALA A 106 51.47 -45.19 -39.66
CA ALA A 106 52.89 -44.87 -39.71
C ALA A 106 53.28 -43.86 -40.81
N ASP A 107 52.61 -43.94 -41.97
CA ASP A 107 52.79 -43.09 -43.12
C ASP A 107 51.56 -43.04 -44.03
N SER A 108 51.63 -42.31 -45.12
CA SER A 108 50.51 -42.20 -46.09
C SER A 108 50.24 -43.47 -46.89
N SER A 109 51.26 -44.35 -47.02
CA SER A 109 51.09 -45.63 -47.72
C SER A 109 50.39 -46.63 -46.83
N SER A 110 50.80 -46.78 -45.57
CA SER A 110 50.10 -47.61 -44.57
C SER A 110 48.66 -47.13 -44.32
N ALA A 111 48.44 -45.84 -44.28
CA ALA A 111 47.10 -45.35 -44.17
C ALA A 111 46.19 -45.68 -45.34
N LEU A 112 46.70 -45.55 -46.58
CA LEU A 112 45.97 -45.95 -47.80
C LEU A 112 45.70 -47.39 -47.89
N VAL A 113 46.70 -48.24 -47.56
CA VAL A 113 46.56 -49.70 -47.53
C VAL A 113 45.53 -50.14 -46.52
N ALA A 114 45.66 -49.72 -45.28
CA ALA A 114 44.71 -50.04 -44.21
C ALA A 114 43.31 -49.61 -44.54
N THR A 115 43.11 -48.38 -45.09
CA THR A 115 41.82 -47.90 -45.53
C THR A 115 41.19 -48.79 -46.62
N SER A 116 41.97 -49.15 -47.65
CA SER A 116 41.45 -49.95 -48.75
C SER A 116 41.13 -51.40 -48.29
N LEU A 117 41.97 -52.00 -47.42
CA LEU A 117 41.70 -53.34 -46.86
C LEU A 117 40.46 -53.31 -45.93
N ALA A 118 40.30 -52.28 -45.13
CA ALA A 118 39.09 -52.09 -44.28
C ALA A 118 37.81 -51.99 -45.13
N LEU A 119 37.88 -51.32 -46.27
CA LEU A 119 36.74 -51.24 -47.18
C LEU A 119 36.47 -52.62 -47.85
N ASP A 120 37.52 -53.33 -48.25
CA ASP A 120 37.35 -54.67 -48.79
C ASP A 120 36.77 -55.69 -47.77
N HIS A 121 37.15 -55.51 -46.49
CA HIS A 121 36.55 -56.29 -45.42
C HIS A 121 35.00 -56.15 -45.40
N TYR A 122 34.51 -54.96 -45.43
CA TYR A 122 33.07 -54.68 -45.38
C TYR A 122 32.30 -54.93 -46.67
N PHE A 123 33.02 -55.05 -47.84
CA PHE A 123 32.39 -55.34 -49.12
C PHE A 123 32.53 -56.77 -49.58
N ASN A 124 33.62 -57.47 -49.23
CA ASN A 124 33.96 -58.77 -49.73
C ASN A 124 34.41 -59.74 -48.64
N ASN A 125 34.28 -59.41 -47.34
CA ASN A 125 34.79 -60.17 -46.20
C ASN A 125 36.32 -60.42 -46.28
N GLY A 126 37.08 -59.46 -46.83
CA GLY A 126 38.54 -59.54 -46.87
C GLY A 126 39.13 -59.64 -45.43
N ASN A 127 40.29 -60.37 -45.36
CA ASN A 127 40.96 -60.67 -44.09
C ASN A 127 42.14 -59.78 -43.78
N GLY A 128 42.41 -58.75 -44.62
CA GLY A 128 43.45 -57.73 -44.40
C GLY A 128 44.86 -58.17 -44.79
N ASP A 129 45.07 -59.38 -45.46
CA ASP A 129 46.31 -59.88 -46.01
C ASP A 129 47.51 -59.81 -45.07
N GLY A 130 47.26 -59.85 -43.76
CA GLY A 130 48.34 -59.77 -42.74
C GLY A 130 48.92 -58.39 -42.50
N SER A 131 48.32 -57.32 -43.01
CA SER A 131 48.74 -55.96 -42.77
C SER A 131 48.57 -55.56 -41.30
N ALA A 132 49.63 -55.10 -40.65
CA ALA A 132 49.61 -54.64 -39.26
C ALA A 132 48.80 -53.31 -39.10
N SER A 133 48.90 -52.41 -40.07
CA SER A 133 48.15 -51.15 -40.08
C SER A 133 46.66 -51.36 -40.22
N TYR A 134 46.26 -52.37 -41.02
CA TYR A 134 44.85 -52.77 -41.15
C TYR A 134 44.31 -53.28 -39.83
N SER A 135 44.98 -54.24 -39.16
CA SER A 135 44.48 -54.72 -37.87
C SER A 135 44.33 -53.65 -36.81
N ALA A 136 45.35 -52.81 -36.64
CA ALA A 136 45.33 -51.73 -35.70
C ALA A 136 44.23 -50.69 -36.06
N PHE A 137 44.00 -50.43 -37.34
CA PHE A 137 42.92 -49.50 -37.77
C PHE A 137 41.52 -50.14 -37.56
N MET A 138 41.31 -51.40 -37.76
CA MET A 138 40.05 -52.11 -37.47
C MET A 138 39.74 -52.02 -35.94
N ASP A 139 40.77 -52.24 -35.10
CA ASP A 139 40.61 -52.10 -33.64
C ASP A 139 40.20 -50.70 -33.25
N PHE A 140 40.86 -49.69 -33.85
CA PHE A 140 40.47 -48.31 -33.66
C PHE A 140 39.01 -48.06 -34.13
N LEU A 141 38.63 -48.51 -35.31
CA LEU A 141 37.24 -48.30 -35.84
C LEU A 141 36.18 -48.94 -34.96
N SER A 142 36.51 -50.05 -34.28
CA SER A 142 35.57 -50.71 -33.36
C SER A 142 35.19 -49.86 -32.16
N THR A 143 36.04 -48.89 -31.78
CA THR A 143 35.80 -47.93 -30.72
C THR A 143 34.99 -46.72 -31.15
N LYS A 144 34.65 -46.58 -32.43
CA LYS A 144 33.98 -45.40 -33.00
C LYS A 144 32.54 -45.68 -33.38
N ASP A 145 31.66 -44.75 -33.08
CA ASP A 145 30.28 -44.77 -33.58
C ASP A 145 30.19 -44.10 -34.98
N ALA A 146 29.02 -44.23 -35.60
CA ALA A 146 28.78 -43.66 -36.91
C ALA A 146 28.21 -42.24 -36.87
N THR A 147 28.12 -41.62 -35.69
CA THR A 147 27.45 -40.32 -35.49
C THR A 147 28.11 -39.21 -36.32
N ARG A 148 29.45 -39.31 -36.50
CA ARG A 148 30.25 -38.30 -37.24
C ARG A 148 30.38 -38.60 -38.73
N SER A 149 30.47 -39.87 -39.08
CA SER A 149 30.70 -40.29 -40.46
C SER A 149 29.44 -40.33 -41.31
N GLY A 150 28.28 -40.40 -40.65
CA GLY A 150 27.04 -40.77 -41.33
C GLY A 150 27.05 -42.23 -41.79
N THR A 151 26.19 -42.55 -42.74
CA THR A 151 26.08 -43.89 -43.31
C THR A 151 26.29 -43.89 -44.83
N SER A 152 26.30 -42.76 -45.47
CA SER A 152 26.34 -42.60 -46.93
C SER A 152 27.75 -42.48 -47.48
N TYR A 153 28.00 -43.15 -48.60
CA TYR A 153 29.22 -43.10 -49.37
C TYR A 153 28.91 -43.21 -50.87
N ILE A 154 29.90 -42.87 -51.74
CA ILE A 154 29.73 -42.91 -53.17
C ILE A 154 30.41 -44.18 -53.68
N ILE A 155 29.70 -44.97 -54.54
CA ILE A 155 30.22 -46.10 -55.25
C ILE A 155 30.36 -45.75 -56.72
N TYR A 156 31.59 -45.78 -57.24
CA TYR A 156 31.88 -45.57 -58.65
C TYR A 156 32.00 -47.00 -59.33
N LYS A 157 31.12 -47.26 -60.27
CA LYS A 157 31.10 -48.47 -61.08
C LYS A 157 31.61 -48.14 -62.48
N THR A 158 32.73 -48.78 -62.88
CA THR A 158 33.27 -48.67 -64.19
C THR A 158 32.39 -49.45 -65.21
N GLY A 159 32.42 -49.07 -66.48
CA GLY A 159 31.65 -49.75 -67.51
C GLY A 159 32.04 -51.18 -67.80
N ARG A 160 33.13 -51.71 -67.18
CA ARG A 160 33.60 -53.13 -67.29
C ARG A 160 33.47 -53.83 -65.94
N ALA A 161 32.69 -54.89 -65.89
CA ALA A 161 32.47 -55.64 -64.65
C ALA A 161 33.78 -56.35 -64.12
N SER A 162 34.80 -56.46 -64.92
CA SER A 162 36.14 -56.99 -64.54
C SER A 162 37.00 -55.98 -63.82
N TYR A 163 36.66 -54.69 -63.85
CA TYR A 163 37.37 -53.66 -63.09
C TYR A 163 36.78 -53.46 -61.68
N GLN A 164 37.67 -53.04 -60.77
CA GLN A 164 37.33 -52.72 -59.38
C GLN A 164 36.29 -51.61 -59.35
N ARG A 165 35.37 -51.73 -58.40
CA ARG A 165 34.55 -50.58 -57.94
C ARG A 165 35.43 -49.75 -57.07
N LEU A 166 35.21 -48.43 -57.14
CA LEU A 166 35.88 -47.45 -56.23
C LEU A 166 34.84 -46.84 -55.32
N ILE A 167 35.29 -46.56 -54.13
CA ILE A 167 34.44 -45.96 -53.09
C ILE A 167 35.08 -44.62 -52.64
N ALA A 168 34.25 -43.64 -52.46
CA ALA A 168 34.70 -42.34 -51.96
C ALA A 168 33.71 -41.84 -50.91
N ARG A 169 34.21 -40.98 -50.05
CA ARG A 169 33.39 -40.29 -49.08
C ARG A 169 32.44 -39.33 -49.77
N THR A 170 31.21 -39.19 -49.29
CA THR A 170 30.32 -38.12 -49.71
C THR A 170 30.94 -36.78 -49.39
N PRO A 171 30.83 -35.78 -50.30
CA PRO A 171 31.38 -34.43 -50.06
C PRO A 171 30.80 -33.80 -48.82
N ASP A 172 31.64 -33.06 -48.11
CA ASP A 172 31.16 -32.14 -47.06
C ASP A 172 30.46 -30.95 -47.71
N ILE A 173 29.54 -30.42 -46.97
CA ILE A 173 28.88 -29.15 -47.28
C ILE A 173 29.20 -28.14 -46.18
N SER A 174 29.33 -26.88 -46.53
CA SER A 174 29.33 -25.80 -45.56
C SER A 174 27.88 -25.55 -45.15
N VAL A 175 27.66 -25.40 -43.84
CA VAL A 175 26.38 -25.07 -43.26
C VAL A 175 26.53 -23.81 -42.45
N SER A 176 25.84 -22.75 -42.89
CA SER A 176 25.71 -21.52 -42.14
C SER A 176 24.64 -21.71 -41.11
N VAL A 177 24.99 -21.60 -39.83
CA VAL A 177 24.09 -21.69 -38.68
C VAL A 177 23.90 -20.31 -38.11
N SER A 178 22.65 -19.84 -37.97
CA SER A 178 22.30 -18.58 -37.35
C SER A 178 21.32 -18.83 -36.19
N VAL A 179 21.55 -18.15 -35.08
CA VAL A 179 20.70 -18.12 -33.91
C VAL A 179 20.24 -16.69 -33.73
N THR A 180 18.96 -16.49 -33.49
CA THR A 180 18.40 -15.23 -33.06
C THR A 180 17.70 -15.45 -31.72
N LYS A 181 18.14 -14.76 -30.67
CA LYS A 181 17.51 -14.73 -29.36
C LYS A 181 16.51 -13.58 -29.31
N GLU A 182 15.31 -13.85 -28.84
CA GLU A 182 14.25 -12.85 -28.66
C GLU A 182 13.63 -12.98 -27.27
N SER A 183 13.27 -11.87 -26.65
CA SER A 183 12.44 -11.87 -25.45
C SER A 183 10.99 -12.23 -25.80
N VAL A 184 10.34 -13.08 -24.98
CA VAL A 184 8.91 -13.36 -25.11
C VAL A 184 8.06 -12.21 -24.57
N GLU A 185 8.63 -11.39 -23.63
CA GLU A 185 7.91 -10.31 -22.96
C GLU A 185 8.65 -8.99 -23.09
N LYS A 186 8.31 -8.25 -24.12
CA LYS A 186 8.94 -6.96 -24.44
C LYS A 186 8.56 -5.86 -23.45
N THR A 187 7.40 -5.94 -22.79
CA THR A 187 7.00 -4.94 -21.80
C THR A 187 7.93 -4.90 -20.60
N PHE A 188 8.61 -6.03 -20.31
CA PHE A 188 9.61 -6.15 -19.25
C PHE A 188 10.99 -5.66 -19.70
N THR A 189 11.34 -5.92 -20.97
CA THR A 189 12.72 -5.83 -21.45
C THR A 189 13.00 -4.61 -22.31
N ASP A 190 12.00 -4.03 -23.00
CA ASP A 190 12.21 -2.86 -23.85
C ASP A 190 12.63 -1.64 -23.02
N GLY A 191 13.84 -1.14 -23.28
CA GLY A 191 14.41 0.00 -22.58
C GLY A 191 14.90 -0.30 -21.13
N ASN A 192 14.85 -1.57 -20.72
CA ASN A 192 15.32 -2.00 -19.40
C ASN A 192 16.75 -2.57 -19.50
N LEU A 193 17.71 -1.88 -18.89
CA LEU A 193 19.13 -2.22 -18.94
C LEU A 193 19.52 -3.44 -18.08
N CYS A 194 18.60 -3.96 -17.28
CA CYS A 194 18.82 -5.18 -16.51
C CYS A 194 18.70 -6.45 -17.37
N TYR A 195 18.28 -6.30 -18.63
CA TYR A 195 18.15 -7.41 -19.58
C TYR A 195 19.04 -7.15 -20.79
N SER A 196 19.81 -8.15 -21.17
CA SER A 196 20.66 -8.10 -22.35
C SER A 196 20.42 -9.32 -23.22
N LEU A 197 20.29 -9.14 -24.53
CA LEU A 197 20.29 -10.23 -25.48
C LEU A 197 21.70 -10.70 -25.80
N ALA A 198 22.73 -9.91 -25.45
CA ALA A 198 24.13 -10.28 -25.64
C ALA A 198 24.62 -11.28 -24.60
N GLY A 199 25.54 -12.14 -25.01
CA GLY A 199 26.26 -13.02 -24.10
C GLY A 199 25.62 -14.38 -23.86
N ALA A 200 24.46 -14.69 -24.45
CA ALA A 200 23.92 -16.03 -24.46
C ALA A 200 24.81 -16.97 -25.30
N GLN A 201 25.10 -18.16 -24.78
CA GLN A 201 25.96 -19.12 -25.46
C GLN A 201 25.14 -20.31 -25.93
N TYR A 202 25.24 -20.58 -27.24
CA TYR A 202 24.59 -21.75 -27.87
C TYR A 202 25.60 -22.74 -28.37
N GLY A 203 25.45 -23.99 -27.97
CA GLY A 203 26.21 -25.10 -28.47
C GLY A 203 25.57 -25.68 -29.73
N ILE A 204 26.36 -25.88 -30.78
CA ILE A 204 25.94 -26.55 -32.03
C ILE A 204 26.47 -27.97 -32.02
N TYR A 205 25.58 -28.95 -32.08
CA TYR A 205 25.88 -30.36 -31.89
C TYR A 205 25.50 -31.20 -33.10
N VAL A 206 26.20 -32.33 -33.22
CA VAL A 206 25.76 -33.47 -34.00
C VAL A 206 25.84 -34.71 -33.11
N GLY A 207 24.71 -35.34 -32.86
CA GLY A 207 24.59 -36.34 -31.80
C GLY A 207 24.99 -35.75 -30.44
N SER A 208 25.89 -36.43 -29.72
CA SER A 208 26.41 -35.91 -28.42
C SER A 208 27.63 -35.00 -28.57
N ARG A 209 28.14 -34.81 -29.77
CA ARG A 209 29.39 -34.06 -30.01
C ARG A 209 29.07 -32.54 -30.17
N LEU A 210 29.69 -31.73 -29.35
CA LEU A 210 29.77 -30.28 -29.56
C LEU A 210 30.73 -29.97 -30.73
N LEU A 211 30.24 -29.28 -31.75
CA LEU A 211 31.04 -28.85 -32.89
C LEU A 211 31.66 -27.46 -32.64
N THR A 212 30.85 -26.54 -32.17
CA THR A 212 31.27 -25.19 -31.83
C THR A 212 30.27 -24.50 -30.89
N THR A 213 30.67 -23.43 -30.27
CA THR A 213 29.81 -22.57 -29.47
C THR A 213 29.75 -21.21 -30.13
N VAL A 214 28.57 -20.60 -30.17
CA VAL A 214 28.36 -19.21 -30.60
C VAL A 214 27.81 -18.37 -29.47
N THR A 215 28.15 -17.08 -29.46
CA THR A 215 27.69 -16.14 -28.44
C THR A 215 26.91 -15.02 -29.12
N THR A 216 25.76 -14.66 -28.57
CA THR A 216 24.90 -13.60 -29.10
C THR A 216 25.51 -12.21 -28.88
N ASP A 217 25.30 -11.34 -29.85
CA ASP A 217 25.60 -9.90 -29.80
C ASP A 217 24.44 -9.10 -29.15
N GLU A 218 24.54 -7.77 -29.16
CA GLU A 218 23.54 -6.86 -28.60
C GLU A 218 22.17 -6.96 -29.28
N ASP A 219 22.15 -7.37 -30.54
CA ASP A 219 20.91 -7.65 -31.29
C ASP A 219 20.34 -9.06 -31.03
N GLY A 220 20.95 -9.84 -30.16
CA GLY A 220 20.59 -11.24 -29.89
C GLY A 220 20.99 -12.20 -31.00
N LYS A 221 21.91 -11.82 -31.90
CA LYS A 221 22.30 -12.63 -33.05
C LYS A 221 23.65 -13.32 -32.84
N ALA A 222 23.70 -14.58 -33.27
CA ALA A 222 24.94 -15.34 -33.30
C ALA A 222 24.99 -16.20 -34.58
N SER A 223 26.18 -16.45 -35.12
CA SER A 223 26.33 -17.29 -36.30
C SER A 223 27.66 -18.03 -36.32
N ALA A 224 27.67 -19.17 -37.01
CA ALA A 224 28.89 -19.93 -37.31
C ALA A 224 28.77 -20.63 -38.65
N GLU A 225 29.91 -20.83 -39.30
CA GLU A 225 30.07 -21.72 -40.45
C GLU A 225 30.66 -23.04 -39.97
N ILE A 226 29.97 -24.13 -40.27
CA ILE A 226 30.42 -25.51 -39.93
C ILE A 226 30.49 -26.34 -41.19
N THR A 227 31.49 -27.21 -41.27
CA THR A 227 31.66 -28.13 -42.41
C THR A 227 31.32 -29.56 -41.97
N LEU A 228 30.34 -30.16 -42.60
CA LEU A 228 29.79 -31.45 -42.24
C LEU A 228 29.51 -32.34 -43.45
N ASN A 229 29.55 -33.64 -43.28
CA ASN A 229 28.95 -34.55 -44.25
C ASN A 229 27.47 -34.23 -44.42
N LYS A 230 27.00 -34.20 -45.66
CA LYS A 230 25.61 -33.81 -45.99
C LYS A 230 24.53 -34.61 -45.22
N GLU A 231 24.78 -35.90 -45.01
CA GLU A 231 23.86 -36.77 -44.27
C GLU A 231 23.84 -36.40 -42.75
N VAL A 232 25.02 -36.14 -42.18
CA VAL A 232 25.18 -35.71 -40.80
C VAL A 232 24.59 -34.33 -40.57
N ALA A 233 24.68 -33.43 -41.54
CA ALA A 233 24.05 -32.12 -41.51
C ALA A 233 22.53 -32.18 -41.38
N GLY A 234 21.88 -33.28 -41.72
CA GLY A 234 20.44 -33.52 -41.55
C GLY A 234 19.96 -33.60 -40.09
N LYS A 235 20.86 -33.61 -39.09
CA LYS A 235 20.56 -33.78 -37.65
C LYS A 235 21.45 -32.90 -36.80
N ILE A 236 21.40 -31.58 -37.05
CA ILE A 236 22.07 -30.58 -36.20
C ILE A 236 21.18 -30.27 -35.04
N THR A 237 21.71 -30.32 -33.80
CA THR A 237 21.02 -29.90 -32.61
C THR A 237 21.67 -28.63 -32.07
N ILE A 238 20.88 -27.62 -31.77
CA ILE A 238 21.30 -26.36 -31.16
C ILE A 238 20.60 -26.27 -29.82
N ARG A 239 21.36 -25.94 -28.76
CA ARG A 239 20.82 -25.71 -27.42
C ARG A 239 21.57 -24.58 -26.71
N GLU A 240 20.91 -23.87 -25.86
CA GLU A 240 21.55 -22.88 -25.02
C GLU A 240 22.39 -23.59 -23.94
N LEU A 241 23.58 -23.04 -23.69
CA LEU A 241 24.52 -23.51 -22.67
C LEU A 241 24.62 -22.54 -21.49
N LYS A 242 24.40 -21.28 -21.77
CA LYS A 242 24.45 -20.20 -20.81
C LYS A 242 23.47 -19.14 -21.24
N PRO A 243 22.53 -18.72 -20.37
CA PRO A 243 21.63 -17.63 -20.68
C PRO A 243 22.37 -16.29 -20.72
N SER A 244 21.79 -15.31 -21.37
CA SER A 244 22.21 -13.92 -21.26
C SER A 244 21.62 -13.28 -19.98
N GLU A 245 22.15 -12.11 -19.64
CA GLU A 245 21.76 -11.40 -18.42
C GLU A 245 20.25 -11.07 -18.38
N GLY A 246 19.61 -11.39 -17.24
CA GLY A 246 18.18 -11.17 -17.03
C GLY A 246 17.27 -12.23 -17.63
N TYR A 247 17.80 -13.26 -18.27
CA TYR A 247 17.01 -14.33 -18.88
C TYR A 247 17.25 -15.68 -18.20
N VAL A 248 16.27 -16.56 -18.32
CA VAL A 248 16.35 -17.94 -17.86
C VAL A 248 16.97 -18.81 -18.94
N LEU A 249 17.66 -19.89 -18.56
CA LEU A 249 18.21 -20.85 -19.50
C LEU A 249 17.08 -21.52 -20.31
N ASP A 250 17.16 -21.45 -21.65
CA ASP A 250 16.29 -22.24 -22.53
C ASP A 250 16.77 -23.70 -22.61
N GLU A 251 16.08 -24.59 -21.93
CA GLU A 251 16.38 -26.04 -21.95
C GLU A 251 15.95 -26.71 -23.25
N LYS A 252 15.35 -25.98 -24.18
CA LYS A 252 14.85 -26.53 -25.43
C LYS A 252 15.99 -26.90 -26.38
N GLU A 253 15.87 -28.11 -26.96
CA GLU A 253 16.73 -28.56 -28.04
C GLU A 253 16.10 -28.28 -29.40
N TYR A 254 16.79 -27.51 -30.24
CA TYR A 254 16.39 -27.22 -31.60
C TYR A 254 17.05 -28.20 -32.55
N VAL A 255 16.29 -29.21 -33.04
CA VAL A 255 16.76 -30.18 -34.02
C VAL A 255 16.47 -29.65 -35.42
N CYS A 256 17.52 -29.46 -36.20
CA CYS A 256 17.50 -28.81 -37.50
C CYS A 256 18.05 -29.68 -38.63
N ASP A 257 17.53 -29.47 -39.83
CA ASP A 257 18.07 -30.03 -41.08
C ASP A 257 18.94 -28.99 -41.80
N GLY A 258 20.25 -29.20 -41.76
CA GLY A 258 21.26 -28.37 -42.43
C GLY A 258 21.64 -28.84 -43.84
N THR A 259 20.95 -29.84 -44.42
CA THR A 259 21.28 -30.42 -45.75
C THR A 259 21.20 -29.40 -46.90
N SER A 260 20.49 -28.29 -46.71
CA SER A 260 20.43 -27.15 -47.61
C SER A 260 21.63 -26.20 -47.55
N GLY A 261 22.54 -26.42 -46.57
CA GLY A 261 23.66 -25.54 -46.29
C GLY A 261 23.30 -24.33 -45.41
N LYS A 262 22.08 -24.28 -44.86
CA LYS A 262 21.64 -23.16 -44.00
C LYS A 262 20.71 -23.67 -42.90
N VAL A 263 20.94 -23.21 -41.66
CA VAL A 263 20.11 -23.43 -40.48
C VAL A 263 19.86 -22.09 -39.83
N SER A 264 18.61 -21.81 -39.45
CA SER A 264 18.26 -20.63 -38.71
C SER A 264 17.25 -20.99 -37.63
N ILE A 265 17.51 -20.58 -36.39
CA ILE A 265 16.58 -20.76 -35.27
C ILE A 265 16.25 -19.39 -34.66
N ILE A 266 15.07 -19.32 -34.05
CA ILE A 266 14.69 -18.23 -33.15
C ILE A 266 14.46 -18.86 -31.78
N SER A 267 15.27 -18.47 -30.82
CA SER A 267 15.12 -18.82 -29.42
C SER A 267 14.32 -17.72 -28.74
N LYS A 268 13.14 -18.08 -28.25
CA LYS A 268 12.25 -17.17 -27.52
C LYS A 268 12.31 -17.50 -26.05
N GLU A 269 12.82 -16.56 -25.28
CA GLU A 269 13.14 -16.80 -23.88
C GLU A 269 12.38 -15.89 -22.95
N PRO A 270 11.87 -16.43 -21.82
CA PRO A 270 11.24 -15.65 -20.79
C PRO A 270 12.30 -14.83 -20.04
N PRO A 271 12.01 -13.53 -19.76
CA PRO A 271 12.83 -12.77 -18.83
C PRO A 271 12.61 -13.25 -17.40
N VAL A 272 13.62 -13.10 -16.56
CA VAL A 272 13.47 -13.27 -15.11
C VAL A 272 12.48 -12.25 -14.60
N LYS A 273 11.59 -12.65 -13.70
CA LYS A 273 10.51 -11.83 -13.14
C LYS A 273 10.44 -12.00 -11.63
N ASN A 274 9.83 -11.02 -10.96
CA ASN A 274 9.52 -11.08 -9.54
C ASN A 274 8.00 -10.97 -9.33
N PRO A 275 7.32 -12.05 -8.95
CA PRO A 275 5.92 -11.97 -8.55
C PRO A 275 5.75 -11.00 -7.38
N VAL A 276 4.78 -10.08 -7.47
CA VAL A 276 4.51 -9.08 -6.45
C VAL A 276 3.01 -8.97 -6.19
N SER A 277 2.61 -9.09 -4.93
CA SER A 277 1.24 -8.83 -4.51
C SER A 277 1.16 -7.61 -3.61
N MET A 278 1.95 -7.59 -2.55
CA MET A 278 2.04 -6.49 -1.60
C MET A 278 3.15 -5.52 -2.00
N LEU A 279 2.82 -4.23 -2.13
CA LEU A 279 3.77 -3.18 -2.47
C LEU A 279 4.36 -2.54 -1.21
N LEU A 280 3.51 -2.10 -0.28
CA LEU A 280 3.94 -1.52 0.99
C LEU A 280 2.85 -1.61 2.06
N TYR A 281 3.27 -1.43 3.30
CA TYR A 281 2.41 -1.17 4.45
C TYR A 281 2.68 0.24 4.99
N LYS A 282 1.64 0.87 5.46
CA LYS A 282 1.67 2.17 6.13
C LYS A 282 1.18 2.01 7.56
N TYR A 283 1.87 2.62 8.54
CA TYR A 283 1.52 2.47 9.94
C TYR A 283 1.70 3.78 10.73
N ASP A 284 0.98 3.91 11.85
CA ASP A 284 1.14 5.01 12.79
C ASP A 284 2.43 4.85 13.59
N SER A 285 3.34 5.81 13.49
CA SER A 285 4.67 5.75 14.10
C SER A 285 4.68 5.91 15.62
N GLU A 286 3.60 6.42 16.22
CA GLU A 286 3.50 6.59 17.66
C GLU A 286 2.99 5.33 18.37
N THR A 287 2.04 4.63 17.74
CA THR A 287 1.42 3.45 18.34
C THR A 287 2.02 2.14 17.84
N GLU A 288 2.47 2.11 16.58
CA GLU A 288 2.93 0.89 15.90
C GLU A 288 1.97 -0.30 16.03
N LYS A 289 0.69 -0.02 16.30
CA LYS A 289 -0.32 -1.05 16.50
C LYS A 289 -0.60 -1.80 15.22
N LYS A 290 -0.52 -3.12 15.31
CA LYS A 290 -0.80 -4.04 14.20
C LYS A 290 -1.48 -5.31 14.68
N ALA A 291 -2.21 -5.94 13.76
CA ALA A 291 -2.80 -7.26 13.92
C ALA A 291 -2.39 -8.15 12.75
N ASP A 292 -2.23 -9.45 13.01
CA ASP A 292 -2.00 -10.42 11.96
C ASP A 292 -3.32 -10.72 11.22
N ALA A 293 -3.24 -10.86 9.90
CA ALA A 293 -4.34 -11.26 9.04
C ALA A 293 -3.89 -12.43 8.14
N GLU A 294 -4.84 -13.16 7.55
CA GLU A 294 -4.54 -14.33 6.69
C GLU A 294 -3.63 -13.97 5.51
N ASP A 295 -3.74 -12.73 5.00
CA ASP A 295 -3.06 -12.23 3.82
C ASP A 295 -2.02 -11.13 4.14
N GLY A 296 -1.52 -11.05 5.38
CA GLY A 296 -0.48 -10.11 5.79
C GLY A 296 -0.74 -9.43 7.12
N LYS A 297 -0.40 -8.11 7.21
CA LYS A 297 -0.56 -7.30 8.41
C LYS A 297 -1.68 -6.27 8.22
N ILE A 298 -2.39 -5.97 9.29
CA ILE A 298 -3.33 -4.85 9.39
C ILE A 298 -2.75 -3.86 10.39
N TYR A 299 -2.57 -2.62 9.98
CA TYR A 299 -2.14 -1.55 10.87
C TYR A 299 -3.34 -0.75 11.37
N ILE A 300 -3.28 -0.34 12.62
CA ILE A 300 -4.39 0.32 13.32
C ILE A 300 -3.97 1.77 13.58
N PRO A 301 -4.67 2.76 12.98
CA PRO A 301 -4.38 4.18 13.21
C PRO A 301 -4.76 4.58 14.64
N GLN A 302 -4.20 5.68 15.12
CA GLN A 302 -4.72 6.36 16.29
C GLN A 302 -6.14 6.84 16.05
N LYS A 303 -6.88 7.01 17.15
CA LYS A 303 -8.24 7.55 17.15
C LYS A 303 -8.27 8.91 16.45
N GLY A 304 -9.21 9.06 15.52
CA GLY A 304 -9.35 10.28 14.72
C GLY A 304 -8.54 10.27 13.40
N GLY A 305 -7.43 9.52 13.31
CA GLY A 305 -6.66 9.38 12.09
C GLY A 305 -7.19 8.27 11.17
N SER A 306 -6.78 8.29 9.93
CA SER A 306 -7.08 7.24 8.95
C SER A 306 -5.84 6.89 8.16
N LEU A 307 -5.53 5.61 7.99
CA LEU A 307 -4.46 5.16 7.10
C LEU A 307 -4.90 5.08 5.62
N ALA A 308 -6.19 5.23 5.35
CA ALA A 308 -6.74 5.22 4.00
C ALA A 308 -6.49 6.54 3.25
N GLY A 309 -6.25 6.43 1.95
CA GLY A 309 -6.18 7.60 1.06
C GLY A 309 -4.84 8.33 1.04
N ALA A 310 -3.80 7.77 1.67
CA ALA A 310 -2.43 8.18 1.35
C ALA A 310 -2.14 7.89 -0.12
N VAL A 311 -1.38 8.74 -0.78
CA VAL A 311 -0.99 8.50 -2.17
C VAL A 311 0.51 8.45 -2.27
N PHE A 312 1.00 7.34 -2.84
CA PHE A 312 2.41 7.11 -3.10
C PHE A 312 2.67 7.11 -4.59
N ARG A 313 3.65 7.92 -4.99
CA ARG A 313 4.27 7.81 -6.30
C ARG A 313 5.26 6.66 -6.27
N VAL A 314 5.15 5.76 -7.23
CA VAL A 314 6.00 4.60 -7.40
C VAL A 314 6.62 4.69 -8.79
N ASP A 315 7.92 4.89 -8.83
CA ASP A 315 8.71 4.94 -10.06
C ASP A 315 9.49 3.64 -10.22
N PHE A 316 9.40 3.05 -11.40
CA PHE A 316 10.19 1.89 -11.77
C PHE A 316 11.29 2.29 -12.75
N PHE A 317 12.53 1.99 -12.40
CA PHE A 317 13.70 2.24 -13.23
C PHE A 317 14.29 0.91 -13.71
N GLY A 318 14.43 0.76 -15.02
CA GLY A 318 15.06 -0.39 -15.66
C GLY A 318 16.57 -0.24 -15.71
N ILE A 319 17.20 0.00 -14.57
CA ILE A 319 18.65 0.11 -14.39
C ILE A 319 19.09 -0.72 -13.20
N ARG A 320 20.38 -1.03 -13.10
CA ARG A 320 20.94 -1.76 -11.96
C ARG A 320 21.00 -0.86 -10.74
N HIS A 321 20.90 -1.47 -9.57
CA HIS A 321 20.95 -0.73 -8.30
C HIS A 321 22.26 0.03 -8.09
N ASP A 322 23.39 -0.51 -8.51
CA ASP A 322 24.72 0.12 -8.44
C ASP A 322 24.89 1.29 -9.41
N GLU A 323 23.96 1.48 -10.34
CA GLU A 323 23.90 2.63 -11.25
C GLU A 323 22.97 3.75 -10.73
N MET A 324 22.28 3.52 -9.58
CA MET A 324 21.44 4.53 -8.94
C MET A 324 22.28 5.55 -8.17
N PRO A 325 21.89 6.84 -8.16
CA PRO A 325 22.56 7.85 -7.35
C PRO A 325 22.54 7.55 -5.85
N ASP A 326 23.67 7.66 -5.18
CA ASP A 326 23.82 7.39 -3.73
C ASP A 326 23.08 8.41 -2.85
N ASP A 327 22.92 9.64 -3.34
CA ASP A 327 22.26 10.74 -2.62
C ASP A 327 20.72 10.67 -2.64
N LYS A 328 20.16 9.62 -3.22
CA LYS A 328 18.71 9.41 -3.40
C LYS A 328 18.00 10.54 -4.18
N ASP A 329 18.74 11.37 -4.93
CA ASP A 329 18.16 12.31 -5.89
C ASP A 329 18.00 11.65 -7.26
N TYR A 330 16.83 11.17 -7.55
CA TYR A 330 16.48 10.49 -8.80
C TYR A 330 15.84 11.42 -9.82
N SER A 331 15.83 12.74 -9.59
CA SER A 331 15.19 13.74 -10.46
C SER A 331 15.80 13.80 -11.87
N SER A 332 17.08 13.43 -12.01
CA SER A 332 17.79 13.36 -13.28
C SER A 332 17.50 12.11 -14.10
N LEU A 333 16.94 11.07 -13.47
CA LEU A 333 16.63 9.80 -14.10
C LEU A 333 15.20 9.79 -14.63
N LYS A 334 14.99 9.14 -15.77
CA LYS A 334 13.67 8.94 -16.33
C LYS A 334 13.18 7.53 -16.01
N PRO A 335 12.10 7.37 -15.22
CA PRO A 335 11.53 6.06 -14.96
C PRO A 335 10.94 5.45 -16.24
N LEU A 336 10.99 4.13 -16.33
CA LEU A 336 10.29 3.37 -17.39
C LEU A 336 8.79 3.38 -17.17
N ARG A 337 8.36 3.33 -15.90
CA ARG A 337 6.95 3.38 -15.49
C ARG A 337 6.81 4.25 -14.25
N THR A 338 5.67 4.91 -14.16
CA THR A 338 5.26 5.67 -12.96
C THR A 338 3.82 5.34 -12.64
N TRP A 339 3.57 5.05 -11.37
CA TRP A 339 2.23 4.80 -10.84
C TRP A 339 1.99 5.66 -9.60
N TYR A 340 0.72 5.86 -9.30
CA TYR A 340 0.28 6.47 -8.06
C TYR A 340 -0.72 5.52 -7.41
N PHE A 341 -0.37 4.98 -6.26
CA PHE A 341 -1.20 4.06 -5.50
C PHE A 341 -1.79 4.75 -4.28
N SER A 342 -2.99 4.32 -3.88
CA SER A 342 -3.66 4.82 -2.68
C SER A 342 -3.81 3.70 -1.65
N SER A 343 -3.50 3.99 -0.38
CA SER A 343 -3.65 3.05 0.71
C SER A 343 -5.12 2.78 1.03
N ASP A 344 -5.41 1.57 1.50
CA ASP A 344 -6.70 1.18 2.08
C ASP A 344 -6.79 1.53 3.58
N LYS A 345 -7.93 1.17 4.20
CA LYS A 345 -8.18 1.41 5.63
C LYS A 345 -7.23 0.67 6.58
N ASP A 346 -6.62 -0.40 6.12
CA ASP A 346 -5.71 -1.26 6.88
C ASP A 346 -4.23 -0.87 6.67
N GLY A 347 -3.98 0.26 5.99
CA GLY A 347 -2.65 0.76 5.67
C GLY A 347 -1.93 -0.03 4.58
N ARG A 348 -2.65 -0.82 3.76
CA ARG A 348 -2.09 -1.66 2.72
C ARG A 348 -2.09 -0.97 1.36
N ILE A 349 -1.08 -1.25 0.56
CA ILE A 349 -1.06 -0.99 -0.87
C ILE A 349 -0.59 -2.25 -1.57
N GLU A 350 -1.45 -2.81 -2.41
CA GLU A 350 -1.12 -3.93 -3.27
C GLU A 350 -0.83 -3.45 -4.70
N PHE A 351 0.03 -4.15 -5.41
CA PHE A 351 0.34 -3.85 -6.81
C PHE A 351 -0.81 -4.33 -7.74
N LYS A 352 -1.96 -3.68 -7.61
CA LYS A 352 -3.20 -3.99 -8.33
C LYS A 352 -3.92 -2.75 -8.81
N LYS A 353 -4.71 -2.88 -9.89
CA LYS A 353 -5.51 -1.76 -10.44
C LYS A 353 -6.47 -1.12 -9.43
N SER A 354 -6.99 -1.89 -8.47
CA SER A 354 -7.90 -1.39 -7.43
C SER A 354 -7.24 -0.40 -6.46
N PHE A 355 -5.93 -0.42 -6.34
CA PHE A 355 -5.17 0.50 -5.51
C PHE A 355 -4.63 1.72 -6.27
N LEU A 356 -4.83 1.82 -7.59
CA LEU A 356 -4.39 2.99 -8.35
C LEU A 356 -5.21 4.22 -7.96
N ALA A 357 -4.50 5.28 -7.55
CA ALA A 357 -5.11 6.55 -7.17
C ALA A 357 -5.72 7.26 -8.39
N SER A 358 -6.93 7.78 -8.25
CA SER A 358 -7.60 8.52 -9.30
C SER A 358 -7.02 9.94 -9.48
N GLY A 359 -7.07 10.47 -10.71
CA GLY A 359 -6.65 11.84 -11.00
C GLY A 359 -5.16 12.00 -11.30
N TYR A 360 -4.41 10.91 -11.46
CA TYR A 360 -3.01 10.90 -11.85
C TYR A 360 -2.82 10.17 -13.18
N ASP A 361 -1.80 10.58 -13.95
CA ASP A 361 -1.37 9.84 -15.12
C ASP A 361 -0.71 8.53 -14.68
N GLN A 362 -1.24 7.42 -15.15
CA GLN A 362 -0.83 6.07 -14.76
C GLN A 362 -0.15 5.35 -15.92
N SER A 363 0.99 4.75 -15.66
CA SER A 363 1.53 3.72 -16.55
C SER A 363 0.68 2.45 -16.46
N GLU A 364 0.70 1.60 -17.48
CA GLU A 364 0.13 0.26 -17.37
C GLU A 364 0.90 -0.54 -16.31
N LEU A 365 0.20 -1.33 -15.51
CA LEU A 365 0.84 -2.24 -14.57
C LEU A 365 1.55 -3.37 -15.33
N PHE A 366 2.67 -3.81 -14.78
CA PHE A 366 3.28 -5.05 -15.25
C PHE A 366 2.44 -6.23 -14.79
N THR A 367 2.22 -7.16 -15.71
CA THR A 367 1.52 -8.42 -15.44
C THR A 367 2.46 -9.59 -15.71
N ASP A 368 2.24 -10.70 -15.02
CA ASP A 368 3.01 -11.92 -15.22
C ASP A 368 2.84 -12.42 -16.67
N PRO A 369 3.93 -12.61 -17.42
CA PRO A 369 3.85 -13.10 -18.80
C PRO A 369 3.20 -14.47 -18.97
N ASP A 370 3.21 -15.29 -17.92
CA ASP A 370 2.73 -16.67 -17.99
C ASP A 370 1.21 -16.76 -17.94
N ASP A 371 0.55 -15.91 -17.15
CA ASP A 371 -0.92 -15.89 -17.01
C ASP A 371 -1.60 -14.62 -17.54
N GLY A 372 -0.86 -13.53 -17.68
CA GLY A 372 -1.36 -12.22 -18.14
C GLY A 372 -2.29 -11.52 -17.15
N GLU A 373 -2.46 -12.05 -15.95
CA GLU A 373 -3.41 -11.57 -14.92
C GLU A 373 -2.71 -11.20 -13.61
N SER A 374 -1.83 -12.06 -13.10
CA SER A 374 -1.08 -11.85 -11.87
C SER A 374 -0.12 -10.68 -12.03
N SER A 375 0.25 -10.06 -10.92
CA SER A 375 1.22 -8.96 -10.94
C SER A 375 2.65 -9.49 -10.80
N ALA A 376 3.53 -9.00 -11.65
CA ALA A 376 4.95 -9.28 -11.55
C ALA A 376 5.76 -8.04 -11.94
N LEU A 377 6.89 -7.83 -11.30
CA LEU A 377 7.83 -6.77 -11.63
C LEU A 377 9.03 -7.33 -12.40
N PRO A 378 9.52 -6.62 -13.42
CA PRO A 378 10.79 -6.96 -14.04
C PRO A 378 11.98 -6.64 -13.13
N LEU A 379 13.18 -7.07 -13.51
CA LEU A 379 14.42 -6.65 -12.86
C LEU A 379 14.60 -5.14 -13.00
N GLY A 380 15.10 -4.50 -11.93
CA GLY A 380 15.26 -3.05 -11.89
C GLY A 380 15.18 -2.50 -10.49
N VAL A 381 14.85 -1.22 -10.35
CA VAL A 381 14.74 -0.52 -9.08
C VAL A 381 13.37 0.13 -8.96
N VAL A 382 12.70 -0.12 -7.84
CA VAL A 382 11.46 0.54 -7.44
C VAL A 382 11.79 1.64 -6.44
N VAL A 383 11.34 2.86 -6.73
CA VAL A 383 11.46 4.02 -5.85
C VAL A 383 10.08 4.47 -5.43
N ILE A 384 9.83 4.55 -4.13
CA ILE A 384 8.54 4.90 -3.55
C ILE A 384 8.70 6.19 -2.76
N LYS A 385 7.80 7.14 -3.01
CA LYS A 385 7.71 8.39 -2.27
C LYS A 385 6.25 8.75 -2.02
N GLU A 386 5.93 9.14 -0.80
CA GLU A 386 4.62 9.68 -0.49
C GLU A 386 4.45 11.07 -1.14
N VAL A 387 3.30 11.32 -1.76
CA VAL A 387 2.95 12.60 -2.38
C VAL A 387 1.71 13.23 -1.77
N LYS A 388 0.97 12.46 -1.01
CA LYS A 388 -0.19 12.92 -0.25
C LYS A 388 -0.36 12.04 0.98
N ALA A 389 -0.32 12.64 2.16
CA ALA A 389 -0.66 11.95 3.39
C ALA A 389 -2.16 11.60 3.47
N PRO A 390 -2.54 10.60 4.25
CA PRO A 390 -3.92 10.33 4.57
C PRO A 390 -4.44 11.35 5.59
N GLU A 391 -5.74 11.29 5.85
CA GLU A 391 -6.35 12.24 6.78
C GLU A 391 -5.79 12.09 8.20
N GLY A 392 -5.32 13.20 8.75
CA GLY A 392 -4.79 13.26 10.09
C GLY A 392 -3.28 13.07 10.22
N TYR A 393 -2.57 12.79 9.15
CA TYR A 393 -1.13 12.52 9.18
C TYR A 393 -0.31 13.55 8.40
N LEU A 394 0.97 13.62 8.71
CA LEU A 394 1.96 14.37 7.94
C LEU A 394 2.42 13.56 6.74
N VAL A 395 2.80 14.26 5.66
CA VAL A 395 3.47 13.61 4.53
C VAL A 395 4.83 13.10 4.98
N ASN A 396 5.14 11.85 4.68
CA ASN A 396 6.45 11.27 4.88
C ASN A 396 7.36 11.63 3.69
N ASP A 397 8.39 12.44 3.93
CA ASP A 397 9.33 12.91 2.89
C ASP A 397 10.43 11.89 2.56
N ASP A 398 10.51 10.76 3.27
CA ASP A 398 11.50 9.73 3.02
C ASP A 398 11.29 9.06 1.66
N VAL A 399 12.39 8.63 1.06
CA VAL A 399 12.41 7.89 -0.19
C VAL A 399 12.80 6.44 0.08
N TYR A 400 11.95 5.52 -0.31
CA TYR A 400 12.13 4.08 -0.14
C TYR A 400 12.55 3.46 -1.46
N VAL A 401 13.60 2.66 -1.43
CA VAL A 401 14.20 2.05 -2.62
C VAL A 401 14.28 0.54 -2.44
N SER A 402 13.78 -0.20 -3.43
CA SER A 402 13.85 -1.66 -3.47
C SER A 402 14.46 -2.09 -4.80
N ALA A 403 15.57 -2.83 -4.73
CA ALA A 403 16.23 -3.39 -5.89
C ALA A 403 15.69 -4.80 -6.18
N ILE A 404 15.40 -5.08 -7.45
CA ILE A 404 14.98 -6.39 -7.94
C ILE A 404 16.10 -6.91 -8.83
N MET A 405 16.83 -7.91 -8.36
CA MET A 405 18.00 -8.48 -9.04
C MET A 405 17.80 -9.98 -9.26
N ALA A 406 18.37 -10.50 -10.35
CA ALA A 406 18.36 -11.93 -10.61
C ALA A 406 19.30 -12.66 -9.64
N GLU A 407 18.76 -13.69 -8.97
CA GLU A 407 19.56 -14.63 -8.18
C GLU A 407 19.55 -15.99 -8.87
N GLY A 408 20.69 -16.34 -9.51
CA GLY A 408 20.82 -17.66 -10.17
C GLY A 408 20.10 -17.77 -11.52
N THR A 409 19.57 -18.97 -11.80
CA THR A 409 18.92 -19.33 -13.08
C THR A 409 17.41 -19.55 -12.93
N SER A 410 16.82 -19.15 -11.81
CA SER A 410 15.37 -19.25 -11.59
C SER A 410 14.62 -18.29 -12.49
N ALA A 411 13.45 -18.68 -12.96
CA ALA A 411 12.55 -17.84 -13.74
C ALA A 411 11.93 -16.73 -12.88
N GLU A 412 11.85 -16.96 -11.58
CA GLU A 412 11.28 -16.06 -10.60
C GLU A 412 12.31 -15.74 -9.53
N THR A 413 12.23 -14.53 -8.99
CA THR A 413 13.05 -14.10 -7.87
C THR A 413 12.15 -13.42 -6.82
N ASP A 414 12.37 -13.72 -5.55
CA ASP A 414 11.62 -13.17 -4.43
C ASP A 414 12.48 -12.11 -3.72
N VAL A 415 12.88 -11.12 -4.48
CA VAL A 415 13.82 -10.06 -3.99
C VAL A 415 13.13 -8.71 -3.72
N TYR A 416 11.86 -8.52 -4.12
CA TYR A 416 11.15 -7.30 -3.78
C TYR A 416 10.88 -7.25 -2.27
N GLN A 417 11.44 -6.22 -1.62
CA GLN A 417 11.27 -5.99 -0.19
C GLN A 417 10.06 -5.09 0.05
N VAL A 418 9.06 -5.61 0.74
CA VAL A 418 7.87 -4.83 1.14
C VAL A 418 8.28 -3.79 2.17
N SER A 419 8.06 -2.51 1.87
CA SER A 419 8.36 -1.40 2.78
C SER A 419 7.27 -1.25 3.84
N GLU A 420 7.69 -1.04 5.10
CA GLU A 420 6.80 -0.60 6.18
C GLU A 420 7.08 0.90 6.43
N ILE A 421 6.10 1.76 6.11
CA ILE A 421 6.29 3.22 6.09
C ILE A 421 5.63 3.85 7.31
N PRO A 422 6.40 4.48 8.21
CA PRO A 422 5.88 5.16 9.40
C PRO A 422 5.20 6.48 9.02
N GLU A 423 4.12 6.78 9.72
CA GLU A 423 3.35 8.00 9.57
C GLU A 423 3.24 8.73 10.89
N GLN A 424 3.54 10.00 10.88
CA GLN A 424 3.40 10.85 12.03
C GLN A 424 2.02 11.51 12.03
N ILE A 425 1.21 11.23 13.04
CA ILE A 425 -0.09 11.90 13.21
C ILE A 425 0.12 13.40 13.46
N ASN A 426 -0.77 14.23 12.88
CA ASN A 426 -0.81 15.65 13.17
C ASN A 426 -1.13 15.88 14.64
N ARG A 427 -0.40 16.79 15.30
CA ARG A 427 -0.64 17.15 16.69
C ARG A 427 -0.74 18.66 16.86
N GLY A 428 -1.57 19.08 17.79
CA GLY A 428 -1.75 20.47 18.13
C GLY A 428 -1.92 20.69 19.62
N ASP A 429 -2.00 21.95 19.99
CA ASP A 429 -2.18 22.39 21.37
C ASP A 429 -3.40 23.29 21.50
N LEU A 430 -3.86 23.42 22.74
CA LEU A 430 -4.96 24.27 23.16
C LEU A 430 -4.47 25.30 24.17
N ARG A 431 -4.96 26.55 24.07
CA ARG A 431 -4.71 27.57 25.05
C ARG A 431 -5.91 28.47 25.25
N PHE A 432 -6.15 28.89 26.49
CA PHE A 432 -7.15 29.91 26.83
C PHE A 432 -6.83 30.63 28.14
N CYS A 433 -7.59 31.69 28.41
CA CYS A 433 -7.55 32.38 29.66
C CYS A 433 -8.95 32.40 30.29
N LYS A 434 -9.05 32.13 31.59
CA LYS A 434 -10.31 32.10 32.35
C LYS A 434 -10.49 33.36 33.19
N ILE A 435 -11.66 33.99 33.07
CA ILE A 435 -11.99 35.21 33.83
C ILE A 435 -13.43 35.20 34.35
N GLU A 436 -13.68 36.01 35.34
CA GLU A 436 -15.03 36.40 35.82
C GLU A 436 -15.66 37.46 34.92
N GLU A 437 -16.91 37.28 34.56
CA GLU A 437 -17.67 38.28 33.79
C GLU A 437 -17.84 39.59 34.56
N GLY A 438 -17.60 40.68 33.87
CA GLY A 438 -17.79 42.05 34.39
C GLY A 438 -16.63 42.62 35.21
N SER A 439 -15.95 41.81 36.02
CA SER A 439 -14.78 42.24 36.77
C SER A 439 -13.46 42.03 36.02
N ASN A 440 -13.46 41.12 35.05
CA ASN A 440 -12.26 40.61 34.37
C ASN A 440 -11.24 40.01 35.35
N HIS A 441 -11.66 39.58 36.52
CA HIS A 441 -10.79 38.92 37.48
C HIS A 441 -10.35 37.55 36.94
N ARG A 442 -9.06 37.25 37.02
CA ARG A 442 -8.48 35.97 36.58
C ARG A 442 -8.90 34.88 37.55
N MET A 443 -9.36 33.76 36.98
CA MET A 443 -9.83 32.61 37.78
C MET A 443 -8.79 31.52 37.76
N ALA A 444 -8.04 31.39 38.86
CA ALA A 444 -7.02 30.39 39.07
C ALA A 444 -7.61 29.06 39.60
N GLY A 445 -6.97 27.95 39.32
CA GLY A 445 -7.35 26.64 39.85
C GLY A 445 -8.71 26.15 39.36
N ILE A 446 -9.08 26.47 38.12
CA ILE A 446 -10.33 26.01 37.50
C ILE A 446 -10.01 24.76 36.63
N PRO A 447 -10.58 23.59 36.93
CA PRO A 447 -10.37 22.39 36.14
C PRO A 447 -11.27 22.36 34.91
N PHE A 448 -10.67 21.89 33.80
CA PHE A 448 -11.36 21.64 32.54
C PHE A 448 -11.05 20.21 32.10
N MET A 449 -12.07 19.41 31.84
CA MET A 449 -11.92 18.10 31.24
C MET A 449 -11.87 18.28 29.71
N ILE A 450 -10.82 17.78 29.12
CA ILE A 450 -10.70 17.64 27.66
C ILE A 450 -11.01 16.20 27.34
N THR A 451 -12.02 15.93 26.51
CA THR A 451 -12.46 14.57 26.13
C THR A 451 -12.36 14.40 24.62
N SER A 452 -11.73 13.32 24.17
CA SER A 452 -11.69 12.96 22.75
C SER A 452 -13.06 12.47 22.26
N LEU A 453 -13.50 12.98 21.11
CA LEU A 453 -14.79 12.65 20.50
C LEU A 453 -14.61 11.79 19.25
N GLN A 454 -15.71 11.18 18.77
CA GLN A 454 -15.78 10.62 17.43
C GLN A 454 -15.79 11.73 16.38
N GLU A 455 -15.55 11.38 15.11
CA GLU A 455 -15.52 12.34 14.01
C GLU A 455 -16.88 13.05 13.80
N ASP A 456 -17.98 12.42 14.16
CA ASP A 456 -19.32 13.02 14.13
C ASP A 456 -19.64 13.93 15.32
N GLY A 457 -18.70 14.07 16.27
CA GLY A 457 -18.85 14.86 17.49
C GLY A 457 -19.55 14.15 18.64
N SER A 458 -19.92 12.89 18.49
CA SER A 458 -20.48 12.07 19.57
C SER A 458 -19.42 11.61 20.56
N ASP A 459 -19.84 11.26 21.77
CA ASP A 459 -18.95 10.67 22.76
C ASP A 459 -18.45 9.31 22.27
N ALA A 460 -17.17 9.06 22.40
CA ALA A 460 -16.58 7.78 22.11
C ALA A 460 -16.77 6.84 23.32
N GLU A 461 -17.08 5.57 23.04
CA GLU A 461 -17.32 4.54 24.08
C GLU A 461 -16.10 4.36 25.01
N ASP A 462 -14.91 4.59 24.45
CA ASP A 462 -13.60 4.55 25.11
C ASP A 462 -12.86 5.90 24.99
N GLY A 463 -13.60 7.02 25.10
CA GLY A 463 -13.06 8.38 24.98
C GLY A 463 -11.98 8.66 26.01
N GLU A 464 -10.77 8.97 25.55
CA GLU A 464 -9.68 9.44 26.40
C GLU A 464 -10.01 10.83 26.93
N SER A 465 -9.76 11.07 28.23
CA SER A 465 -10.04 12.34 28.88
C SER A 465 -8.92 12.70 29.84
N HIS A 466 -8.54 13.98 29.83
CA HIS A 466 -7.53 14.53 30.73
C HIS A 466 -7.97 15.86 31.31
N ILE A 467 -7.47 16.20 32.51
CA ILE A 467 -7.83 17.42 33.22
C ILE A 467 -6.74 18.46 33.09
N LEU A 468 -7.11 19.63 32.55
CA LEU A 468 -6.30 20.82 32.46
C LEU A 468 -6.77 21.85 33.51
N VAL A 469 -5.87 22.37 34.32
CA VAL A 469 -6.20 23.34 35.39
C VAL A 469 -5.61 24.73 35.09
N THR A 470 -6.38 25.77 35.28
CA THR A 470 -5.87 27.13 35.09
C THR A 470 -4.83 27.52 36.16
N ASP A 471 -3.78 28.23 35.74
CA ASP A 471 -2.72 28.72 36.61
C ASP A 471 -3.17 29.95 37.46
N GLU A 472 -2.25 30.51 38.25
CA GLU A 472 -2.47 31.69 39.09
C GLU A 472 -2.85 32.93 38.30
N ASN A 473 -2.61 32.94 36.97
CA ASN A 473 -2.98 34.05 36.08
C ASN A 473 -4.24 33.70 35.25
N GLY A 474 -4.92 32.60 35.57
CA GLY A 474 -6.11 32.15 34.87
C GLY A 474 -5.83 31.56 33.47
N TYR A 475 -4.57 31.30 33.12
CA TYR A 475 -4.22 30.66 31.88
C TYR A 475 -4.25 29.13 31.99
N ALA A 476 -4.60 28.49 30.91
CA ALA A 476 -4.50 27.06 30.74
C ALA A 476 -3.95 26.75 29.33
N SER A 477 -2.99 25.87 29.23
CA SER A 477 -2.39 25.42 27.97
C SER A 477 -2.00 23.97 28.03
N THR A 478 -2.16 23.24 26.93
CA THR A 478 -1.65 21.88 26.79
C THR A 478 -0.19 21.87 26.34
N SER A 479 0.32 23.01 25.86
CA SER A 479 1.70 23.14 25.37
C SER A 479 2.69 23.19 26.52
N SER A 480 3.73 22.35 26.47
CA SER A 480 4.84 22.35 27.42
C SER A 480 5.60 23.68 27.46
N ALA A 481 5.68 24.36 26.32
CA ALA A 481 6.35 25.67 26.20
C ALA A 481 5.64 26.77 27.00
N ASP A 482 4.31 26.75 27.04
CA ASP A 482 3.51 27.73 27.80
C ASP A 482 3.52 27.41 29.29
N ASN A 483 3.72 26.16 29.67
CA ASN A 483 3.76 25.69 31.05
C ASN A 483 5.04 26.08 31.80
N ALA A 484 6.04 26.57 31.11
CA ALA A 484 7.29 27.06 31.73
C ALA A 484 7.10 28.23 32.69
N HIS A 485 5.95 28.92 32.64
CA HIS A 485 5.65 30.11 33.46
C HIS A 485 4.84 29.79 34.71
N SER A 486 4.22 28.63 34.74
CA SER A 486 3.26 28.27 35.74
C SER A 486 3.47 26.86 36.24
N CYS A 487 3.50 26.79 37.53
CA CYS A 487 3.66 25.50 38.21
C CYS A 487 2.41 24.62 38.14
N ARG A 488 1.30 25.05 37.48
CA ARG A 488 0.01 24.41 37.74
C ARG A 488 -0.88 24.18 36.53
N THR A 489 -0.37 24.37 35.32
CA THR A 489 -1.17 24.18 34.12
C THR A 489 -1.23 22.72 33.64
N ASN A 490 -0.33 21.87 34.12
CA ASN A 490 -0.28 20.45 33.79
C ASN A 490 -0.74 19.64 35.01
N ALA A 491 -2.05 19.53 35.16
CA ALA A 491 -2.60 18.66 36.20
C ALA A 491 -2.62 17.22 35.76
N ASN A 492 -2.32 16.32 36.70
CA ASN A 492 -2.69 14.94 36.56
C ASN A 492 -4.20 14.75 36.76
N ASP A 493 -4.77 13.73 36.15
CA ASP A 493 -6.19 13.43 36.26
C ASP A 493 -6.62 13.18 37.74
N ASP A 494 -5.69 12.75 38.58
CA ASP A 494 -5.90 12.51 40.01
C ASP A 494 -5.96 13.80 40.85
N ALA A 495 -5.62 14.97 40.26
CA ALA A 495 -5.64 16.23 41.01
C ALA A 495 -7.05 16.76 41.30
N TRP A 496 -8.08 16.25 40.63
CA TRP A 496 -9.48 16.61 40.86
C TRP A 496 -10.26 15.47 41.49
N ASP A 497 -10.81 15.72 42.68
CA ASP A 497 -11.55 14.70 43.47
C ASP A 497 -13.08 14.69 43.23
N GLY A 498 -13.56 15.49 42.27
CA GLY A 498 -14.98 15.71 41.97
C GLY A 498 -15.53 17.03 42.54
N SER A 499 -14.81 17.70 43.41
CA SER A 499 -15.25 18.92 44.07
C SER A 499 -14.14 19.94 44.32
N SER A 500 -12.89 19.51 44.41
CA SER A 500 -11.74 20.38 44.66
C SER A 500 -10.52 19.93 43.88
N ILE A 501 -9.58 20.87 43.71
CA ILE A 501 -8.25 20.56 43.18
C ILE A 501 -7.29 20.36 44.33
N ASP A 502 -6.57 19.25 44.28
CA ASP A 502 -5.43 19.01 45.17
C ASP A 502 -4.18 19.66 44.56
N ASP A 503 -3.78 20.76 45.13
CA ASP A 503 -2.61 21.53 44.71
C ASP A 503 -1.30 20.73 44.79
N ASP A 504 -1.22 19.75 45.69
CA ASP A 504 -0.03 18.93 45.89
C ASP A 504 0.05 17.81 44.80
N ALA A 505 -1.09 17.44 44.22
CA ALA A 505 -1.17 16.49 43.12
C ALA A 505 -0.89 17.11 41.74
N LEU A 506 -0.89 18.45 41.62
CA LEU A 506 -0.51 19.11 40.38
C LEU A 506 0.99 18.97 40.13
N ASP A 507 1.35 18.41 38.99
CA ASP A 507 2.74 18.28 38.56
C ASP A 507 3.05 19.28 37.44
N ALA A 508 3.94 20.21 37.72
CA ALA A 508 4.37 21.22 36.74
C ALA A 508 5.19 20.65 35.58
N ALA A 509 5.78 19.46 35.76
CA ALA A 509 6.57 18.78 34.74
C ALA A 509 5.76 17.75 33.95
N ALA A 510 4.61 17.32 34.47
CA ALA A 510 3.74 16.36 33.80
C ALA A 510 2.79 17.10 32.84
N GLY A 511 3.04 17.03 31.56
CA GLY A 511 2.15 17.58 30.54
C GLY A 511 0.93 16.69 30.31
N ILE A 512 -0.16 17.31 29.85
CA ILE A 512 -1.28 16.56 29.28
C ILE A 512 -0.83 15.96 27.96
N TRP A 513 -1.16 14.69 27.75
CA TRP A 513 -0.85 13.98 26.53
C TRP A 513 -1.96 12.99 26.17
N PHE A 514 -2.46 13.10 24.96
CA PHE A 514 -3.44 12.19 24.39
C PHE A 514 -2.77 11.23 23.41
N GLY A 515 -3.25 10.01 23.34
CA GLY A 515 -2.78 8.95 22.46
C GLY A 515 -2.06 7.84 23.21
N GLU A 516 -2.23 6.62 22.73
CA GLU A 516 -1.66 5.44 23.33
C GLU A 516 -0.20 5.24 22.90
N GLY A 517 0.62 4.78 23.82
CA GLY A 517 1.94 4.19 23.57
C GLY A 517 3.11 5.14 23.44
N SER A 518 2.93 6.43 23.28
CA SER A 518 4.06 7.36 23.23
C SER A 518 4.33 8.01 24.57
N ALA A 519 5.62 8.05 24.95
CA ALA A 519 6.06 8.94 26.01
C ALA A 519 5.75 10.39 25.60
N LEU A 520 5.39 11.23 26.59
CA LEU A 520 5.23 12.66 26.40
C LEU A 520 6.41 13.24 25.61
N ASN A 521 6.09 13.93 24.51
CA ASN A 521 7.10 14.56 23.67
C ASN A 521 6.85 16.06 23.60
N ASP A 522 7.69 16.81 24.31
CA ASP A 522 7.59 18.27 24.44
C ASP A 522 7.81 19.03 23.10
N GLU A 523 8.33 18.39 22.08
CA GLU A 523 8.51 18.98 20.75
C GLU A 523 7.22 18.90 19.90
N ARG A 524 6.20 18.17 20.35
CA ARG A 524 4.94 17.96 19.65
C ARG A 524 3.75 18.42 20.47
N GLY A 525 2.67 18.76 19.78
CA GLY A 525 1.41 19.11 20.44
C GLY A 525 0.82 17.93 21.23
N ALA A 526 0.13 18.23 22.32
CA ALA A 526 -0.44 17.25 23.22
C ALA A 526 -1.64 16.50 22.62
N LEU A 527 -2.37 17.13 21.69
CA LEU A 527 -3.62 16.62 21.12
C LEU A 527 -3.39 16.09 19.70
N PRO A 528 -3.52 14.78 19.42
CA PRO A 528 -3.49 14.27 18.06
C PRO A 528 -4.68 14.76 17.22
N TYR A 529 -4.60 14.57 15.92
CA TYR A 529 -5.70 14.87 15.00
C TYR A 529 -7.01 14.26 15.50
N GLY A 530 -8.06 15.09 15.58
CA GLY A 530 -9.35 14.66 16.08
C GLY A 530 -10.21 15.80 16.61
N ARG A 531 -11.38 15.43 17.12
CA ARG A 531 -12.32 16.33 17.79
C ARG A 531 -12.24 16.15 19.28
N TYR A 532 -12.39 17.25 20.00
CA TYR A 532 -12.35 17.28 21.44
C TYR A 532 -13.46 18.16 21.98
N ARG A 533 -14.01 17.76 23.14
CA ARG A 533 -14.92 18.57 23.94
C ARG A 533 -14.19 19.01 25.20
N ILE A 534 -14.38 20.29 25.54
CA ILE A 534 -13.82 20.92 26.72
C ILE A 534 -14.97 21.32 27.63
N ASP A 535 -14.98 20.75 28.82
CA ASP A 535 -16.01 20.96 29.83
C ASP A 535 -15.37 21.49 31.12
N GLU A 536 -15.82 22.65 31.59
CA GLU A 536 -15.44 23.15 32.92
C GLU A 536 -16.02 22.21 33.98
N LEU A 537 -15.19 21.79 34.93
CA LEU A 537 -15.59 20.95 36.04
C LEU A 537 -15.89 21.80 37.30
N PRO A 538 -16.83 21.36 38.16
CA PRO A 538 -17.12 22.04 39.39
C PRO A 538 -15.94 21.95 40.38
N CYS A 539 -15.63 23.07 41.03
CA CYS A 539 -14.64 23.14 42.12
C CYS A 539 -14.95 24.31 43.03
N ARG A 540 -14.25 24.37 44.17
CA ARG A 540 -14.42 25.48 45.13
C ARG A 540 -14.16 26.84 44.48
N ASN A 541 -13.23 26.97 43.54
CA ASN A 541 -12.81 28.24 42.93
C ASN A 541 -13.79 28.78 41.89
N ASN A 542 -14.74 27.95 41.43
CA ASN A 542 -15.83 28.37 40.53
C ASN A 542 -17.22 28.26 41.18
N GLU A 543 -17.27 28.12 42.51
CA GLU A 543 -18.53 28.13 43.26
C GLU A 543 -19.29 29.44 43.00
N GLY A 544 -20.56 29.37 42.70
CA GLY A 544 -21.40 30.53 42.37
C GLY A 544 -21.37 30.98 40.91
N TYR A 545 -20.70 30.24 40.02
CA TYR A 545 -20.64 30.58 38.64
C TYR A 545 -21.33 29.48 37.77
N LYS A 546 -21.83 29.92 36.62
CA LYS A 546 -22.27 29.04 35.56
C LYS A 546 -21.06 28.38 34.89
N LEU A 547 -20.99 27.06 34.87
CA LEU A 547 -19.89 26.33 34.26
C LEU A 547 -20.01 26.35 32.74
N LEU A 548 -18.88 26.42 32.07
CA LEU A 548 -18.80 26.31 30.61
C LEU A 548 -18.80 24.83 30.22
N LYS A 549 -19.68 24.45 29.29
CA LYS A 549 -19.85 23.10 28.83
C LYS A 549 -19.92 23.03 27.31
N GLY A 550 -19.44 21.92 26.72
CA GLY A 550 -19.62 21.63 25.32
C GLY A 550 -18.84 22.53 24.38
N ILE A 551 -17.68 23.01 24.77
CA ILE A 551 -16.79 23.73 23.85
C ILE A 551 -16.10 22.69 22.99
N GLU A 552 -16.40 22.66 21.70
CA GLU A 552 -15.79 21.72 20.77
C GLU A 552 -14.66 22.38 19.99
N ILE A 553 -13.58 21.60 19.80
CA ILE A 553 -12.43 21.96 18.94
C ILE A 553 -12.11 20.81 18.01
N LYS A 554 -11.42 21.12 16.91
CA LYS A 554 -10.83 20.11 16.02
C LYS A 554 -9.36 20.44 15.78
N VAL A 555 -8.48 19.50 16.14
CA VAL A 555 -7.08 19.51 15.71
C VAL A 555 -7.05 18.93 14.30
N SER A 556 -6.68 19.74 13.31
CA SER A 556 -6.70 19.35 11.89
C SER A 556 -5.39 19.57 11.16
N ARG A 557 -4.39 20.15 11.85
CA ARG A 557 -3.07 20.44 11.29
C ARG A 557 -2.00 20.21 12.35
N ASP A 558 -0.85 19.80 11.90
CA ASP A 558 0.33 19.66 12.78
C ASP A 558 0.79 21.01 13.32
N SER A 559 1.35 20.98 14.53
CA SER A 559 1.92 22.14 15.23
C SER A 559 0.94 23.30 15.35
N SER A 560 -0.37 23.05 15.34
CA SER A 560 -1.41 24.07 15.48
C SER A 560 -1.63 24.41 16.94
N LEU A 561 -1.66 25.71 17.27
CA LEU A 561 -2.13 26.20 18.56
C LEU A 561 -3.56 26.70 18.40
N ILE A 562 -4.53 26.03 19.04
CA ILE A 562 -5.92 26.42 19.09
C ILE A 562 -6.09 27.40 20.26
N GLU A 563 -6.27 28.68 19.96
CA GLU A 563 -6.47 29.68 20.95
C GLU A 563 -7.96 30.02 21.10
N LEU A 564 -8.55 29.62 22.24
CA LEU A 564 -9.95 29.96 22.56
C LEU A 564 -10.13 31.39 23.10
N GLY A 565 -9.02 32.10 23.29
CA GLY A 565 -9.05 33.46 23.83
C GLY A 565 -9.46 33.49 25.30
N THR A 566 -10.44 34.36 25.63
CA THR A 566 -10.90 34.53 27.00
C THR A 566 -12.22 33.79 27.21
N LEU A 567 -12.25 32.84 28.10
CA LEU A 567 -13.43 32.12 28.56
C LEU A 567 -13.98 32.78 29.81
N THR A 568 -15.25 33.17 29.78
CA THR A 568 -15.86 33.99 30.80
C THR A 568 -16.90 33.22 31.58
N ASN A 569 -16.84 33.24 32.93
CA ASN A 569 -17.89 32.72 33.80
C ASN A 569 -18.82 33.80 34.28
N SER A 570 -20.10 33.59 34.10
CA SER A 570 -21.16 34.42 34.65
C SER A 570 -21.58 33.89 36.02
N LYS A 571 -21.85 34.78 36.98
CA LYS A 571 -22.41 34.34 38.25
C LYS A 571 -23.85 33.84 38.09
N VAL A 572 -24.14 32.73 38.73
CA VAL A 572 -25.54 32.31 38.97
C VAL A 572 -26.17 33.30 39.94
N LYS A 573 -27.31 33.84 39.61
CA LYS A 573 -28.01 34.83 40.43
C LYS A 573 -29.28 34.23 40.98
N LEU A 574 -29.52 34.51 42.27
CA LEU A 574 -30.79 34.27 42.93
C LEU A 574 -31.38 35.60 43.33
N LYS A 575 -32.67 35.76 43.14
CA LYS A 575 -33.48 36.82 43.65
C LYS A 575 -34.69 36.21 44.30
N THR A 576 -35.05 36.59 45.49
CA THR A 576 -36.14 35.97 46.22
C THR A 576 -37.16 37.00 46.70
N SER A 577 -38.38 36.53 46.91
CA SER A 577 -39.41 37.35 47.52
C SER A 577 -40.36 36.49 48.33
N VAL A 578 -40.63 36.91 49.57
CA VAL A 578 -41.40 36.14 50.54
C VAL A 578 -42.79 36.77 50.81
N TRP A 579 -43.82 35.91 50.89
CA TRP A 579 -45.17 36.26 51.26
C TRP A 579 -45.81 35.21 52.15
N ASP A 580 -46.87 35.59 52.83
CA ASP A 580 -47.73 34.69 53.54
C ASP A 580 -48.74 34.06 52.59
N SER A 581 -48.65 32.76 52.34
CA SER A 581 -49.47 32.00 51.36
C SER A 581 -50.94 31.96 51.68
N GLU A 582 -51.31 31.97 52.97
CA GLU A 582 -52.71 31.92 53.39
C GLU A 582 -53.36 33.32 53.36
N LEU A 583 -52.62 34.35 53.74
CA LEU A 583 -53.14 35.72 53.76
C LEU A 583 -52.95 36.43 52.43
N ASN A 584 -52.17 35.83 51.53
CA ASN A 584 -51.77 36.42 50.27
C ASN A 584 -51.21 37.86 50.44
N ARG A 585 -50.32 38.01 51.45
CA ARG A 585 -49.70 39.31 51.77
C ARG A 585 -48.20 39.19 51.66
N GLU A 586 -47.63 40.10 50.87
CA GLU A 586 -46.18 40.25 50.73
C GLU A 586 -45.64 40.99 51.95
N HIS A 587 -44.48 40.55 52.46
CA HIS A 587 -43.66 41.17 53.50
C HIS A 587 -44.33 41.37 54.84
N VAL A 588 -45.60 40.96 55.05
CA VAL A 588 -46.33 41.04 56.32
C VAL A 588 -47.13 39.77 56.56
N THR A 589 -47.22 39.37 57.85
CA THR A 589 -48.04 38.23 58.28
C THR A 589 -48.60 38.50 59.68
N LEU A 590 -49.42 37.60 60.19
CA LEU A 590 -50.03 37.62 61.51
C LEU A 590 -49.58 36.42 62.36
N PRO A 591 -49.29 36.56 63.66
CA PRO A 591 -48.98 35.41 64.53
C PRO A 591 -50.15 34.41 64.57
N ARG A 592 -49.85 33.15 64.26
CA ARG A 592 -50.81 32.02 64.34
C ARG A 592 -50.06 30.68 64.48
N LYS A 593 -50.81 29.61 64.85
CA LYS A 593 -50.22 28.29 65.12
C LYS A 593 -49.57 27.63 63.93
N ALA A 594 -50.00 27.94 62.76
CA ALA A 594 -49.39 27.46 61.51
C ALA A 594 -49.35 28.62 60.55
N VAL A 595 -48.17 29.16 60.30
CA VAL A 595 -47.89 30.12 59.25
C VAL A 595 -47.14 29.38 58.15
N THR A 596 -47.66 29.51 56.91
CA THR A 596 -46.94 29.05 55.76
C THR A 596 -46.41 30.24 54.99
N LEU A 597 -45.10 30.42 54.99
CA LEU A 597 -44.42 31.43 54.17
C LEU A 597 -43.96 30.75 52.90
N THR A 598 -44.26 31.35 51.76
CA THR A 598 -43.71 30.94 50.47
C THR A 598 -42.66 31.95 50.06
N ASP A 599 -41.45 31.45 49.82
CA ASP A 599 -40.40 32.22 49.21
C ASP A 599 -40.26 31.86 47.75
N ARG A 600 -40.44 32.80 46.86
CA ARG A 600 -40.26 32.64 45.42
C ARG A 600 -38.83 32.96 45.07
N VAL A 601 -38.08 31.93 44.71
CA VAL A 601 -36.73 32.07 44.24
C VAL A 601 -36.71 32.18 42.72
N GLU A 602 -36.31 33.35 42.22
CA GLU A 602 -36.03 33.57 40.80
C GLU A 602 -34.55 33.25 40.55
N TYR A 603 -34.26 32.26 39.71
CA TYR A 603 -32.89 31.92 39.37
C TYR A 603 -32.53 32.37 37.95
N GLN A 604 -31.25 32.71 37.74
CA GLN A 604 -30.66 33.05 36.45
C GLN A 604 -29.32 32.32 36.28
N GLY A 605 -29.08 31.73 35.10
CA GLY A 605 -27.82 31.11 34.74
C GLY A 605 -27.73 29.63 35.08
N LEU A 606 -28.85 28.91 35.30
CA LEU A 606 -28.82 27.44 35.53
C LEU A 606 -28.77 26.64 34.22
N GLU A 607 -28.27 25.43 34.31
CA GLU A 607 -28.26 24.48 33.17
C GLU A 607 -29.64 23.82 33.05
N LYS A 608 -30.26 23.96 31.89
CA LYS A 608 -31.55 23.32 31.58
C LYS A 608 -31.44 21.76 31.66
N GLY A 609 -32.38 21.15 32.36
CA GLY A 609 -32.46 19.69 32.52
C GLY A 609 -31.70 19.16 33.72
N GLU A 610 -30.87 19.96 34.38
CA GLU A 610 -30.09 19.57 35.54
C GLU A 610 -30.91 19.66 36.83
N LYS A 611 -30.58 18.79 37.80
CA LYS A 611 -31.21 18.74 39.11
C LYS A 611 -30.47 19.63 40.10
N TYR A 612 -31.22 20.39 40.84
CA TYR A 612 -30.76 21.31 41.90
C TYR A 612 -31.54 21.10 43.16
N THR A 613 -30.94 21.47 44.28
CA THR A 613 -31.60 21.52 45.61
C THR A 613 -31.53 22.93 46.15
N LEU A 614 -32.66 23.52 46.47
CA LEU A 614 -32.74 24.75 47.26
C LEU A 614 -32.88 24.41 48.74
N GLU A 615 -31.98 24.94 49.51
CA GLU A 615 -31.98 24.82 50.99
C GLU A 615 -32.27 26.18 51.57
N GLY A 616 -33.45 26.33 52.18
CA GLY A 616 -33.91 27.56 52.78
C GLY A 616 -33.83 27.53 54.30
N VAL A 617 -33.49 28.64 54.92
CA VAL A 617 -33.48 28.84 56.36
C VAL A 617 -34.06 30.20 56.75
N LEU A 618 -34.88 30.21 57.76
CA LEU A 618 -35.39 31.47 58.30
C LEU A 618 -34.42 32.06 59.35
N MET A 619 -34.15 33.37 59.21
CA MET A 619 -33.28 34.17 60.09
C MET A 619 -34.05 35.16 60.92
N ASP A 620 -33.77 35.32 62.19
CA ASP A 620 -34.26 36.45 63.00
C ASP A 620 -33.46 37.69 62.65
N LYS A 621 -34.10 38.67 62.04
CA LYS A 621 -33.46 39.91 61.61
C LYS A 621 -32.85 40.72 62.75
N SER A 622 -33.39 40.60 63.95
CA SER A 622 -32.95 41.36 65.12
C SER A 622 -31.65 40.82 65.70
N THR A 623 -31.48 39.54 65.62
CA THR A 623 -30.31 38.85 66.20
C THR A 623 -29.28 38.45 65.16
N GLY A 624 -29.65 38.40 63.90
CA GLY A 624 -28.84 37.87 62.80
C GLY A 624 -28.55 36.39 62.91
N LYS A 625 -29.36 35.64 63.69
CA LYS A 625 -29.20 34.18 63.87
C LYS A 625 -30.39 33.43 63.28
N GLU A 626 -30.16 32.13 63.07
CA GLU A 626 -31.21 31.23 62.58
C GLU A 626 -32.41 31.23 63.52
N LEU A 627 -33.60 31.31 62.95
CA LEU A 627 -34.85 31.32 63.70
C LEU A 627 -35.10 29.96 64.33
N LEU A 628 -35.29 29.97 65.67
CA LEU A 628 -35.62 28.76 66.42
C LEU A 628 -37.10 28.77 66.81
N VAL A 629 -37.84 27.73 66.45
CA VAL A 629 -39.23 27.47 66.91
C VAL A 629 -39.19 26.20 67.78
N ASN A 630 -39.53 26.30 69.02
CA ASN A 630 -39.45 25.18 69.95
C ASN A 630 -38.06 24.52 70.00
N GLY A 631 -37.00 25.34 69.87
CA GLY A 631 -35.60 24.87 69.91
C GLY A 631 -35.11 24.23 68.65
N ARG A 632 -35.87 24.26 67.56
CA ARG A 632 -35.49 23.72 66.22
C ARG A 632 -35.42 24.86 65.21
N LYS A 633 -34.42 24.76 64.29
CA LYS A 633 -34.31 25.68 63.17
C LYS A 633 -35.51 25.51 62.25
N VAL A 634 -35.99 26.56 61.65
CA VAL A 634 -36.99 26.51 60.61
C VAL A 634 -36.31 26.52 59.26
N THR A 635 -36.30 25.32 58.61
CA THR A 635 -35.66 25.09 57.36
C THR A 635 -36.62 24.50 56.34
N SER A 636 -36.38 24.64 55.10
CA SER A 636 -37.08 23.97 54.00
C SER A 636 -36.07 23.51 52.93
N THR A 637 -36.35 22.39 52.28
CA THR A 637 -35.54 21.90 51.20
C THR A 637 -36.44 21.54 50.01
N LYS A 638 -36.05 22.00 48.83
CA LYS A 638 -36.76 21.75 47.58
C LYS A 638 -35.85 21.28 46.48
N GLU A 639 -36.04 20.00 46.06
CA GLU A 639 -35.41 19.48 44.83
C GLU A 639 -36.21 19.88 43.61
N PHE A 640 -35.54 20.29 42.55
CA PHE A 640 -36.19 20.60 41.27
C PHE A 640 -35.24 20.36 40.11
N THR A 641 -35.80 20.23 38.92
CA THR A 641 -35.05 20.18 37.65
C THR A 641 -35.25 21.54 36.95
N ALA A 642 -34.16 22.21 36.56
CA ALA A 642 -34.26 23.47 35.87
C ALA A 642 -34.86 23.26 34.45
N GLU A 643 -36.08 23.79 34.23
CA GLU A 643 -36.74 23.71 32.92
C GLU A 643 -36.16 24.63 31.87
N ALA A 644 -35.51 25.69 32.31
CA ALA A 644 -34.84 26.70 31.49
C ALA A 644 -33.67 27.33 32.26
N GLU A 645 -32.80 28.03 31.55
CA GLU A 645 -31.68 28.77 32.14
C GLU A 645 -32.11 29.79 33.23
N ASN A 646 -33.28 30.38 33.04
CA ASN A 646 -33.89 31.30 33.98
C ASN A 646 -35.29 30.81 34.33
N GLY A 647 -35.64 30.87 35.60
CA GLY A 647 -36.91 30.37 36.06
C GLY A 647 -37.24 30.78 37.48
N LYS A 648 -38.29 30.20 38.00
CA LYS A 648 -38.79 30.47 39.36
C LYS A 648 -39.14 29.16 40.02
N ILE A 649 -38.89 29.09 41.30
CA ILE A 649 -39.26 27.97 42.16
C ILE A 649 -39.77 28.50 43.52
N ASP A 650 -40.83 27.93 44.03
CA ASP A 650 -41.40 28.34 45.32
C ASP A 650 -40.94 27.35 46.40
N VAL A 651 -40.43 27.88 47.51
CA VAL A 651 -40.01 27.14 48.71
C VAL A 651 -40.92 27.53 49.86
N GLU A 652 -41.45 26.53 50.56
CA GLU A 652 -42.46 26.77 51.61
C GLU A 652 -41.89 26.44 52.99
N PHE A 653 -42.15 27.32 53.95
CA PHE A 653 -41.79 27.18 55.35
C PHE A 653 -43.08 27.20 56.16
N THR A 654 -43.38 26.07 56.86
CA THR A 654 -44.51 26.00 57.74
C THR A 654 -44.07 25.83 59.19
N PHE A 655 -44.48 26.75 60.07
CA PHE A 655 -44.09 26.71 61.47
C PHE A 655 -45.13 27.40 62.37
N ASP A 656 -44.98 27.13 63.70
CA ASP A 656 -45.78 27.79 64.72
C ASP A 656 -45.22 29.18 65.04
N ALA A 657 -45.93 30.22 64.62
CA ALA A 657 -45.57 31.59 64.78
C ALA A 657 -46.41 32.29 65.86
N SER A 658 -47.11 31.56 66.73
CA SER A 658 -48.03 32.13 67.76
C SER A 658 -47.31 33.09 68.71
N ALA A 659 -46.00 32.94 68.90
CA ALA A 659 -45.19 33.76 69.81
C ALA A 659 -44.48 34.97 69.12
N PHE A 660 -44.70 35.14 67.82
CA PHE A 660 -43.99 36.18 67.04
C PHE A 660 -44.83 37.39 66.88
N GLU A 661 -44.62 38.42 67.76
CA GLU A 661 -45.23 39.68 67.66
C GLU A 661 -44.21 40.80 67.39
N ASP A 662 -44.48 41.59 66.31
CA ASP A 662 -43.66 42.72 65.90
C ASP A 662 -42.21 42.34 65.54
N CYS A 663 -41.95 41.10 65.21
CA CYS A 663 -40.64 40.63 64.80
C CYS A 663 -40.52 40.59 63.28
N ARG A 664 -39.28 40.54 62.80
CA ARG A 664 -38.94 40.49 61.42
C ARG A 664 -38.07 39.25 61.18
N ILE A 665 -38.45 38.47 60.19
CA ILE A 665 -37.74 37.28 59.74
C ILE A 665 -37.27 37.54 58.33
N VAL A 666 -36.07 37.03 58.02
CA VAL A 666 -35.50 37.08 56.68
C VAL A 666 -35.29 35.65 56.17
N VAL A 667 -35.61 35.36 54.95
CA VAL A 667 -35.36 34.04 54.34
C VAL A 667 -33.99 34.09 53.70
N PHE A 668 -33.16 33.08 54.01
CA PHE A 668 -31.89 32.84 53.32
C PHE A 668 -32.03 31.58 52.49
N GLU A 669 -31.55 31.61 51.25
CA GLU A 669 -31.59 30.51 50.30
C GLU A 669 -30.19 30.16 49.84
N THR A 670 -29.88 28.85 49.82
CA THR A 670 -28.68 28.26 49.25
C THR A 670 -29.09 27.31 48.14
N LEU A 671 -28.56 27.51 46.93
CA LEU A 671 -28.75 26.62 45.80
C LEU A 671 -27.59 25.64 45.72
N VAL A 672 -27.85 24.31 45.68
CA VAL A 672 -26.87 23.23 45.68
C VAL A 672 -27.08 22.34 44.47
N LYS A 673 -25.98 21.86 43.87
CA LYS A 673 -25.96 20.82 42.83
C LYS A 673 -24.87 19.81 43.20
N GLY A 674 -25.23 18.53 43.35
CA GLY A 674 -24.25 17.45 43.64
C GLY A 674 -23.43 17.66 44.91
N GLY A 675 -23.97 18.38 45.90
CA GLY A 675 -23.27 18.67 47.15
C GLY A 675 -22.44 19.97 47.12
N LEU A 676 -22.32 20.61 45.95
CA LEU A 676 -21.63 21.90 45.79
C LEU A 676 -22.60 23.06 45.81
N VAL A 677 -22.23 24.15 46.47
CA VAL A 677 -23.01 25.39 46.51
C VAL A 677 -22.87 26.12 45.18
N ILE A 678 -23.99 26.33 44.47
CA ILE A 678 -24.05 27.01 43.19
C ILE A 678 -24.33 28.49 43.32
N ALA A 679 -25.16 28.89 44.28
CA ALA A 679 -25.44 30.28 44.57
C ALA A 679 -26.05 30.44 45.98
N ARG A 680 -25.92 31.61 46.56
CA ARG A 680 -26.50 31.98 47.84
C ARG A 680 -27.25 33.32 47.72
N HIS A 681 -28.34 33.45 48.43
CA HIS A 681 -28.99 34.70 48.68
C HIS A 681 -29.20 34.88 50.19
N GLU A 682 -28.20 35.47 50.86
CA GLU A 682 -28.08 35.53 52.31
C GLU A 682 -27.90 36.99 52.77
N ASP A 683 -28.74 37.96 52.30
CA ASP A 683 -28.68 39.34 52.72
C ASP A 683 -29.71 39.61 53.84
N ILE A 684 -29.24 39.73 55.06
CA ILE A 684 -30.10 40.01 56.22
C ILE A 684 -30.86 41.33 56.12
N ASN A 685 -30.41 42.24 55.24
CA ASN A 685 -31.03 43.54 55.02
C ASN A 685 -31.99 43.61 53.82
N ASP A 686 -32.04 42.49 53.05
CA ASP A 686 -32.95 42.45 51.91
C ASP A 686 -34.40 42.61 52.34
N THR A 687 -35.07 43.61 51.77
CA THR A 687 -36.47 43.89 52.06
C THR A 687 -37.43 42.93 51.40
N ASP A 688 -37.09 42.40 50.23
CA ASP A 688 -37.91 41.48 49.46
C ASP A 688 -37.93 40.09 50.14
N GLN A 689 -36.86 39.73 50.87
CA GLN A 689 -36.78 38.51 51.70
C GLN A 689 -37.31 38.71 53.12
N THR A 690 -37.69 39.88 53.51
CA THR A 690 -38.11 40.21 54.90
C THR A 690 -39.60 40.12 55.03
N ILE A 691 -40.08 39.37 56.02
CA ILE A 691 -41.48 39.33 56.44
C ILE A 691 -41.61 39.89 57.87
N ARG A 692 -42.57 40.75 58.09
CA ARG A 692 -42.87 41.31 59.39
C ARG A 692 -44.13 40.70 59.99
N PHE A 693 -44.04 40.22 61.21
CA PHE A 693 -45.22 39.84 62.00
C PHE A 693 -45.87 41.03 62.60
N LEU A 694 -47.14 41.29 62.26
CA LEU A 694 -47.88 42.38 62.75
C LEU A 694 -48.45 41.98 64.14
N ARG A 695 -48.52 42.99 65.06
CA ARG A 695 -49.17 42.74 66.33
C ARG A 695 -50.67 42.58 66.06
N PRO A 696 -51.33 41.57 66.64
CA PRO A 696 -52.77 41.43 66.53
C PRO A 696 -53.41 42.63 67.16
N GLU A 697 -54.26 43.37 66.47
CA GLU A 697 -55.03 44.46 67.10
C GLU A 697 -55.95 43.77 68.15
N THR A 698 -55.67 44.06 69.43
CA THR A 698 -56.60 43.76 70.49
C THR A 698 -57.81 44.64 70.31
N GLY A 699 -58.95 44.06 69.93
CA GLY A 699 -60.13 44.77 69.50
C GLY A 699 -60.60 45.82 70.47
N SER A 700 -60.58 47.06 70.02
CA SER A 700 -61.51 48.08 70.40
C SER A 700 -62.70 47.95 69.45
N ALA A 701 -63.89 47.76 70.04
CA ALA A 701 -65.12 47.71 69.26
C ALA A 701 -65.28 48.98 68.43
N VAL A 702 -65.21 48.84 67.12
CA VAL A 702 -65.48 49.96 66.24
C VAL A 702 -67.01 50.01 65.97
N SER A 703 -67.60 51.15 66.42
CA SER A 703 -68.92 51.59 66.06
C SER A 703 -69.16 51.54 64.51
N THR A 704 -70.16 50.86 64.13
CA THR A 704 -70.68 50.89 62.76
C THR A 704 -71.33 52.21 62.43
N GLY A 705 -70.83 52.87 61.43
CA GLY A 705 -71.50 53.98 60.75
C GLY A 705 -70.50 54.98 60.23
N ASP A 706 -70.16 54.95 58.98
CA ASP A 706 -70.40 56.14 58.13
C ASP A 706 -70.08 55.79 56.63
N ARG A 707 -70.84 56.51 55.86
CA ARG A 707 -71.08 56.48 54.42
C ARG A 707 -69.81 56.64 53.58
N ILE A 708 -69.69 55.86 52.61
CA ILE A 708 -68.75 56.04 51.48
C ILE A 708 -69.25 57.19 50.60
N PRO A 709 -68.52 58.30 50.37
CA PRO A 709 -68.84 59.28 49.34
C PRO A 709 -68.66 58.66 47.92
N ALA A 710 -69.74 58.69 47.18
CA ALA A 710 -69.79 58.22 45.79
C ALA A 710 -69.12 59.23 44.84
N ALA A 711 -67.78 59.37 44.90
CA ALA A 711 -67.07 60.30 44.00
C ALA A 711 -65.71 59.82 43.52
N MET A 712 -65.47 58.46 43.45
CA MET A 712 -64.22 57.94 42.83
C MET A 712 -64.47 56.69 41.98
N LEU A 713 -65.35 56.78 41.00
CA LEU A 713 -65.52 55.82 39.99
C LEU A 713 -65.66 56.48 38.60
N PRO A 714 -64.64 57.08 38.09
CA PRO A 714 -64.35 56.89 36.67
C PRO A 714 -62.87 57.00 36.29
N ALA A 715 -61.93 56.46 37.05
CA ALA A 715 -60.50 56.45 36.59
C ALA A 715 -59.95 55.11 36.12
N LEU A 716 -60.71 54.00 36.35
CA LEU A 716 -60.17 52.68 36.00
C LEU A 716 -60.60 52.13 34.60
N THR A 717 -61.55 52.85 33.90
CA THR A 717 -62.00 52.34 32.56
C THR A 717 -61.25 52.97 31.40
N LEU A 718 -60.33 53.91 31.59
CA LEU A 718 -59.57 54.53 30.48
C LEU A 718 -58.23 53.96 30.24
N MET A 719 -57.64 53.09 31.12
CA MET A 719 -56.34 52.44 30.90
C MET A 719 -56.45 51.13 30.15
N THR A 720 -57.58 50.48 30.17
CA THR A 720 -57.73 49.15 29.44
C THR A 720 -57.96 49.28 27.92
N VAL A 721 -58.47 50.48 27.48
CA VAL A 721 -58.73 50.73 26.03
C VAL A 721 -57.40 51.14 25.30
N SER A 722 -56.49 51.76 25.98
CA SER A 722 -55.21 52.19 25.37
C SER A 722 -54.23 51.04 25.16
N ALA A 723 -54.26 50.01 25.99
CA ALA A 723 -53.43 48.82 25.83
C ALA A 723 -53.84 47.89 24.67
N VAL A 724 -55.11 47.79 24.37
CA VAL A 724 -55.63 46.95 23.27
C VAL A 724 -55.37 47.58 21.90
N ILE A 725 -55.33 48.91 21.81
CA ILE A 725 -55.02 49.62 20.55
C ILE A 725 -53.51 49.55 20.23
N ALA A 726 -52.62 49.56 21.23
CA ALA A 726 -51.20 49.43 21.02
C ALA A 726 -50.80 47.99 20.52
N VAL A 727 -51.45 46.94 21.03
CA VAL A 727 -51.18 45.56 20.58
C VAL A 727 -51.71 45.34 19.17
N ALA A 728 -52.88 45.93 18.79
CA ALA A 728 -53.42 45.81 17.44
C ALA A 728 -52.58 46.54 16.35
N VAL A 729 -51.94 47.63 16.70
CA VAL A 729 -51.04 48.38 15.79
C VAL A 729 -49.68 47.66 15.60
N LEU A 730 -49.16 47.00 16.62
CA LEU A 730 -47.95 46.21 16.54
C LEU A 730 -48.17 44.89 15.76
N TYR A 731 -49.37 44.29 15.87
CA TYR A 731 -49.70 43.06 15.09
C TYR A 731 -49.89 43.35 13.60
N ARG A 732 -50.37 44.53 13.20
CA ARG A 732 -50.50 44.94 11.78
C ARG A 732 -49.16 45.32 11.11
N ARG A 733 -48.14 45.75 11.86
CA ARG A 733 -46.83 46.06 11.27
C ARG A 733 -45.95 44.87 10.98
N LYS A 734 -46.29 43.67 11.56
CA LYS A 734 -45.49 42.44 11.34
C LYS A 734 -45.96 41.62 10.12
N HIS A 735 -47.09 41.97 9.48
CA HIS A 735 -47.64 41.24 8.34
C HIS A 735 -47.63 42.01 7.00
N THR A 736 -46.85 43.10 6.89
CA THR A 736 -46.75 43.86 5.65
C THR A 736 -45.29 43.96 5.15
N GLN A 737 -44.43 43.06 5.58
CA GLN A 737 -43.11 42.81 4.95
C GLN A 737 -42.88 41.30 4.89
N MET A 738 -43.44 40.68 3.89
CA MET A 738 -42.95 39.52 3.15
C MET A 738 -43.13 39.84 1.67
#